data_c2a34111f4d6aed0e34aca38b3897f01
#
_entry.id   c2a34111f4d6aed0e34aca38b3897f01
#
_cell.length_a   1.000
_cell.length_b   1.000
_cell.length_c   1.000
_cell.angle_alpha   90.00
_cell.angle_beta   90.00
_cell.angle_gamma   90.00
#
_symmetry.space_group_name_H-M   'P 1'
#
loop_
_entity.id
_entity.type
_entity.pdbx_description
1 polymer ?
#
loop_
_entity_poly.entity_id
_entity_poly.type
_entity_poly.pdbx_seq_one_letter_code
_entity_poly.pdbx_strand_id
1 'polypeptide(L)'
;MSNKLISRRTAVAAATALGVSGAVLSPAVAKADGLLGALSTLGGFLTGGSQAGQDGAAQPVQATARPALLESIAPVEAAANPHVVDLAPAEDLSNVDNLDWYYLNDAQLDMLRQHGFFCMLESAGEEFFEAYETNRYSMMPNFVTTDAMLHTYHLYFSHLLKNTERAYLASELQNLSATLVQGAYDQLQVLRGTEWESAAVRNVAFFTVGACLQGLEVSVPADVAELANAEIALVYEAAGISDSPIACAMEDYSQYKPRGYYEGDAALEGYFRAMMWYGRINFAQKNEDLDRSALLITLLLNDGALDAWSKIYTVTSFFAGASDDNGYYEYAPLVERSYAGMPRAADLAGNDAAWKEFHALTGQTAAPAINSIPVWDDPDTDTVEEGKGFRLMGQRFSIDEAVFQKLIYSEVEENAAGEQRLLPDVLDILAAFGSSEAASLLEATGAYEFAGYTENLEALKQGIAQADDALWKASLYAQWLRTLKPLCNEKGEGYPWFMRSQLWSRRCLQTFAGSYAELKHDTILYSKQVMAEMGGGELPVHDDRGYVEPEPEVFGRLGALTQATSQGLATYGMLVQEDADNLGLLSDLAYRLQEIARKELNAETPTDDEFDLIRTFGGQIEHFWQEVYKNEADNEYFTTREFPAAIVADVATDPNGSCLELGTGSVSKLYVLVPMDGVLRLMTGAVYSFYQFAQPLNERLTDTEWRRMLGIELGEDGSYTEPAIDPVWWTQDFSLSWRTM
;
A
#
# COMPACT_ATOMS: atom_id res chain seq x y z
N MET A 1 22.16 -6.38 -45.06
CA MET A 1 21.03 -7.12 -45.58
C MET A 1 19.86 -6.73 -44.75
N SER A 2 18.84 -6.14 -45.33
CA SER A 2 17.75 -5.46 -44.63
C SER A 2 16.65 -6.48 -44.34
N ASN A 3 16.42 -6.82 -43.06
CA ASN A 3 15.22 -7.54 -42.65
C ASN A 3 14.13 -6.51 -42.38
N LYS A 4 13.07 -6.55 -43.19
CA LYS A 4 11.86 -5.76 -42.97
C LYS A 4 11.01 -6.46 -41.89
N LEU A 5 10.84 -5.84 -40.76
CA LEU A 5 9.77 -6.14 -39.80
C LEU A 5 8.41 -5.90 -40.48
N ILE A 6 7.59 -6.93 -40.56
CA ILE A 6 6.20 -6.84 -41.05
C ILE A 6 5.36 -6.47 -39.81
N SER A 7 4.83 -5.25 -39.78
CA SER A 7 4.00 -4.79 -38.67
C SER A 7 2.69 -5.60 -38.62
N ARG A 8 2.19 -5.89 -37.41
CA ARG A 8 0.91 -6.59 -37.15
C ARG A 8 -0.31 -5.93 -37.80
N ARG A 9 -0.22 -4.66 -38.19
CA ARG A 9 -1.30 -3.93 -38.93
C ARG A 9 -1.63 -4.58 -40.29
N THR A 10 -0.71 -5.26 -40.95
CA THR A 10 -0.94 -5.88 -42.25
C THR A 10 -1.72 -7.20 -42.16
N ALA A 11 -1.69 -7.88 -41.02
CA ALA A 11 -2.43 -9.13 -40.81
C ALA A 11 -3.92 -8.89 -40.54
N VAL A 12 -4.27 -7.81 -39.80
CA VAL A 12 -5.67 -7.44 -39.51
C VAL A 12 -6.41 -6.97 -40.74
N ALA A 13 -5.74 -6.24 -41.65
CA ALA A 13 -6.35 -5.79 -42.89
C ALA A 13 -6.70 -6.92 -43.91
N ALA A 14 -6.03 -8.09 -43.80
CA ALA A 14 -6.30 -9.24 -44.65
C ALA A 14 -7.49 -10.09 -44.17
N ALA A 15 -7.83 -10.06 -42.87
CA ALA A 15 -8.94 -10.82 -42.29
C ALA A 15 -10.33 -10.16 -42.56
N THR A 16 -10.36 -8.85 -42.74
CA THR A 16 -11.60 -8.10 -43.04
C THR A 16 -12.13 -8.31 -44.45
N ALA A 17 -11.32 -8.87 -45.37
CA ALA A 17 -11.71 -9.11 -46.76
C ALA A 17 -12.45 -10.45 -46.98
N LEU A 18 -12.58 -11.31 -45.99
CA LEU A 18 -13.13 -12.67 -46.14
C LEU A 18 -14.49 -12.90 -45.44
N GLY A 19 -15.23 -11.85 -45.07
CA GLY A 19 -16.68 -11.93 -44.80
C GLY A 19 -17.11 -12.96 -43.76
N VAL A 20 -16.30 -13.26 -42.74
CA VAL A 20 -16.65 -14.14 -41.64
C VAL A 20 -17.05 -13.24 -40.44
N SER A 21 -18.37 -13.08 -40.22
CA SER A 21 -18.92 -12.42 -39.06
C SER A 21 -18.80 -13.27 -37.80
N GLY A 22 -17.60 -13.39 -37.28
CA GLY A 22 -17.34 -13.81 -35.90
C GLY A 22 -16.86 -12.58 -35.15
N ALA A 23 -17.51 -12.22 -34.06
CA ALA A 23 -17.04 -11.13 -33.21
C ALA A 23 -15.67 -11.51 -32.66
N VAL A 24 -14.62 -10.96 -33.25
CA VAL A 24 -13.28 -11.01 -32.67
C VAL A 24 -13.28 -9.99 -31.54
N LEU A 25 -13.46 -10.48 -30.31
CA LEU A 25 -13.20 -9.67 -29.13
C LEU A 25 -11.77 -9.12 -29.24
N SER A 26 -11.61 -7.81 -29.03
CA SER A 26 -10.28 -7.21 -29.02
C SER A 26 -9.46 -7.81 -27.86
N PRO A 27 -8.13 -7.92 -27.97
CA PRO A 27 -7.29 -8.41 -26.86
C PRO A 27 -7.51 -7.63 -25.54
N ALA A 28 -7.83 -6.33 -25.63
CA ALA A 28 -8.13 -5.50 -24.47
C ALA A 28 -9.41 -5.93 -23.72
N VAL A 29 -10.48 -6.33 -24.43
CA VAL A 29 -11.70 -6.83 -23.80
C VAL A 29 -11.45 -8.16 -23.07
N ALA A 30 -10.67 -9.06 -23.66
CA ALA A 30 -10.32 -10.33 -23.02
C ALA A 30 -9.46 -10.13 -21.75
N LYS A 31 -8.56 -9.13 -21.75
CA LYS A 31 -7.76 -8.75 -20.59
C LYS A 31 -8.61 -8.08 -19.48
N ALA A 32 -9.57 -7.21 -19.85
CA ALA A 32 -10.49 -6.58 -18.90
C ALA A 32 -11.41 -7.61 -18.22
N ASP A 33 -11.90 -8.61 -18.97
CA ASP A 33 -12.66 -9.73 -18.40
C ASP A 33 -11.81 -10.54 -17.39
N GLY A 34 -10.50 -10.64 -17.60
CA GLY A 34 -9.56 -11.26 -16.68
C GLY A 34 -9.47 -10.55 -15.33
N LEU A 35 -9.46 -9.21 -15.30
CA LEU A 35 -9.43 -8.44 -14.04
C LEU A 35 -10.77 -8.52 -13.30
N LEU A 36 -11.90 -8.38 -14.01
CA LEU A 36 -13.22 -8.56 -13.43
C LEU A 36 -13.38 -9.98 -12.87
N GLY A 37 -12.81 -10.98 -13.56
CA GLY A 37 -12.68 -12.35 -13.09
C GLY A 37 -11.80 -12.47 -11.84
N ALA A 38 -10.66 -11.80 -11.80
CA ALA A 38 -9.75 -11.79 -10.63
C ALA A 38 -10.39 -11.11 -9.41
N LEU A 39 -11.04 -9.95 -9.59
CA LEU A 39 -11.76 -9.26 -8.52
C LEU A 39 -12.97 -10.07 -8.00
N SER A 40 -13.72 -10.73 -8.90
CA SER A 40 -14.83 -11.61 -8.50
C SER A 40 -14.34 -12.96 -7.91
N THR A 41 -13.21 -13.46 -8.37
CA THR A 41 -12.56 -14.67 -7.85
C THR A 41 -11.96 -14.39 -6.47
N LEU A 42 -11.38 -13.21 -6.26
CA LEU A 42 -10.88 -12.80 -4.94
C LEU A 42 -12.02 -12.71 -3.92
N GLY A 43 -13.17 -12.13 -4.28
CA GLY A 43 -14.37 -12.13 -3.45
C GLY A 43 -14.86 -13.56 -3.15
N GLY A 44 -14.88 -14.46 -4.15
CA GLY A 44 -15.20 -15.88 -3.98
C GLY A 44 -14.16 -16.67 -3.16
N PHE A 45 -12.88 -16.34 -3.29
CA PHE A 45 -11.77 -16.93 -2.53
C PHE A 45 -11.84 -16.56 -1.04
N LEU A 46 -12.19 -15.31 -0.73
CA LEU A 46 -12.26 -14.80 0.64
C LEU A 46 -13.54 -15.23 1.37
N THR A 47 -14.63 -15.47 0.64
CA THR A 47 -15.93 -15.86 1.22
C THR A 47 -16.16 -17.38 1.29
N GLY A 48 -15.24 -18.21 0.77
CA GLY A 48 -15.41 -19.66 0.72
C GLY A 48 -16.55 -20.13 -0.20
N GLY A 49 -17.06 -19.26 -1.06
CA GLY A 49 -18.17 -19.52 -1.98
C GLY A 49 -17.69 -20.05 -3.32
N SER A 50 -17.83 -21.36 -3.55
CA SER A 50 -17.60 -21.97 -4.86
C SER A 50 -18.67 -21.54 -5.86
N GLN A 51 -18.33 -20.77 -6.89
CA GLN A 51 -19.16 -20.69 -8.10
C GLN A 51 -18.88 -21.92 -8.98
N ALA A 52 -19.81 -22.85 -8.96
CA ALA A 52 -19.80 -23.99 -9.86
C ALA A 52 -20.21 -23.57 -11.26
N GLY A 53 -19.27 -23.49 -12.19
CA GLY A 53 -19.55 -23.51 -13.62
C GLY A 53 -20.05 -24.90 -14.01
N GLN A 54 -21.22 -24.95 -14.61
CA GLN A 54 -21.77 -26.19 -15.18
C GLN A 54 -21.05 -26.50 -16.50
N ASP A 55 -20.13 -27.46 -16.48
CA ASP A 55 -19.95 -28.42 -17.55
C ASP A 55 -19.04 -29.57 -17.06
N GLY A 56 -19.41 -30.81 -17.39
CA GLY A 56 -19.00 -32.08 -16.83
C GLY A 56 -17.50 -32.43 -16.83
N ALA A 57 -16.74 -31.79 -15.97
CA ALA A 57 -15.38 -32.15 -15.59
C ALA A 57 -15.32 -32.49 -14.10
N ALA A 58 -14.33 -33.26 -13.68
CA ALA A 58 -14.16 -33.81 -12.33
C ALA A 58 -14.42 -32.75 -11.23
N GLN A 59 -15.02 -33.17 -10.11
CA GLN A 59 -15.32 -32.27 -8.99
C GLN A 59 -14.06 -31.54 -8.54
N PRO A 60 -14.11 -30.17 -8.35
CA PRO A 60 -12.99 -29.45 -7.84
C PRO A 60 -12.60 -29.97 -6.45
N VAL A 61 -11.31 -30.16 -6.24
CA VAL A 61 -10.78 -30.46 -4.90
C VAL A 61 -11.09 -29.24 -4.04
N GLN A 62 -11.76 -29.44 -2.89
CA GLN A 62 -11.99 -28.33 -1.96
C GLN A 62 -10.65 -27.83 -1.44
N ALA A 63 -10.31 -26.60 -1.78
CA ALA A 63 -9.20 -25.91 -1.15
C ALA A 63 -9.40 -25.85 0.37
N THR A 64 -8.35 -26.02 1.14
CA THR A 64 -8.41 -25.84 2.59
C THR A 64 -8.83 -24.40 2.84
N ALA A 65 -9.90 -24.17 3.58
CA ALA A 65 -10.45 -22.84 3.80
C ALA A 65 -9.39 -21.94 4.46
N ARG A 66 -9.06 -20.83 3.81
CA ARG A 66 -8.23 -19.77 4.42
C ARG A 66 -9.01 -19.16 5.59
N PRO A 67 -8.37 -18.78 6.71
CA PRO A 67 -9.07 -18.15 7.83
C PRO A 67 -9.77 -16.87 7.39
N ALA A 68 -11.01 -16.67 7.83
CA ALA A 68 -11.70 -15.38 7.64
C ALA A 68 -11.04 -14.33 8.51
N LEU A 69 -10.54 -13.26 7.90
CA LEU A 69 -9.67 -12.28 8.57
C LEU A 69 -10.45 -11.23 9.37
N LEU A 70 -11.67 -10.86 8.93
CA LEU A 70 -12.50 -9.86 9.58
C LEU A 70 -13.98 -10.27 9.53
N GLU A 71 -14.59 -10.57 10.68
CA GLU A 71 -15.97 -11.07 10.69
C GLU A 71 -17.05 -10.00 10.56
N SER A 72 -16.86 -8.80 11.10
CA SER A 72 -17.81 -7.70 10.91
C SER A 72 -17.22 -6.33 11.17
N ILE A 73 -17.28 -5.45 10.16
CA ILE A 73 -17.13 -4.03 10.37
C ILE A 73 -18.52 -3.42 10.33
N ALA A 74 -18.84 -2.63 11.33
CA ALA A 74 -20.12 -1.94 11.36
C ALA A 74 -20.30 -1.13 10.06
N PRO A 75 -21.48 -1.19 9.43
CA PRO A 75 -21.74 -0.35 8.27
C PRO A 75 -21.67 1.12 8.71
N VAL A 76 -20.88 1.92 7.98
CA VAL A 76 -20.88 3.37 8.14
C VAL A 76 -22.21 3.90 7.61
N GLU A 77 -22.96 4.61 8.44
CA GLU A 77 -24.24 5.21 8.02
C GLU A 77 -24.05 6.15 6.81
N ALA A 78 -25.06 6.18 5.96
CA ALA A 78 -25.03 7.00 4.75
C ALA A 78 -24.70 8.47 5.06
N ALA A 79 -24.00 9.09 4.13
CA ALA A 79 -23.59 10.49 4.20
C ALA A 79 -24.75 11.42 4.58
N ALA A 80 -24.42 12.50 5.27
CA ALA A 80 -25.33 13.62 5.50
C ALA A 80 -25.97 14.09 4.18
N ASN A 81 -27.17 14.66 4.26
CA ASN A 81 -27.79 15.34 3.14
C ASN A 81 -27.34 16.80 3.15
N PRO A 82 -26.33 17.21 2.37
CA PRO A 82 -25.69 18.50 2.50
C PRO A 82 -26.67 19.63 2.12
N HIS A 83 -26.82 20.63 3.00
CA HIS A 83 -27.60 21.84 2.74
C HIS A 83 -27.04 23.06 3.47
N VAL A 84 -25.74 23.19 3.48
CA VAL A 84 -25.03 24.34 4.01
C VAL A 84 -25.44 25.59 3.24
N VAL A 85 -25.56 26.72 3.95
CA VAL A 85 -25.88 28.01 3.33
C VAL A 85 -24.80 28.37 2.30
N ASP A 86 -25.21 28.67 1.07
CA ASP A 86 -24.31 29.07 -0.01
C ASP A 86 -23.77 30.48 0.26
N LEU A 87 -22.57 30.54 0.83
CA LEU A 87 -21.89 31.78 1.18
C LEU A 87 -20.54 31.86 0.48
N ALA A 88 -20.49 32.62 -0.62
CA ALA A 88 -19.25 32.89 -1.36
C ALA A 88 -18.51 34.12 -0.79
N PRO A 89 -17.17 34.20 -0.92
CA PRO A 89 -16.44 35.39 -0.55
C PRO A 89 -16.81 36.57 -1.40
N ALA A 90 -16.97 37.74 -0.78
CA ALA A 90 -17.15 39.00 -1.50
C ALA A 90 -15.84 39.41 -2.21
N GLU A 91 -15.96 40.21 -3.29
CA GLU A 91 -14.81 40.68 -4.07
C GLU A 91 -13.74 41.40 -3.20
N ASP A 92 -14.21 42.14 -2.18
CA ASP A 92 -13.36 42.83 -1.20
C ASP A 92 -13.13 42.08 0.10
N LEU A 93 -13.59 40.83 0.21
CA LEU A 93 -13.57 39.99 1.42
C LEU A 93 -14.27 40.60 2.63
N SER A 94 -15.14 41.60 2.45
CA SER A 94 -15.83 42.33 3.53
C SER A 94 -16.79 41.45 4.34
N ASN A 95 -17.15 40.26 3.85
CA ASN A 95 -17.97 39.28 4.54
C ASN A 95 -17.17 38.21 5.29
N VAL A 96 -15.84 38.39 5.45
CA VAL A 96 -14.99 37.56 6.29
C VAL A 96 -14.76 38.27 7.63
N ASP A 97 -15.24 37.67 8.71
CA ASP A 97 -15.33 38.31 10.03
C ASP A 97 -13.97 38.54 10.74
N ASN A 98 -13.00 37.67 10.51
CA ASN A 98 -11.73 37.61 11.22
C ASN A 98 -10.48 37.75 10.32
N LEU A 99 -10.62 38.35 9.15
CA LEU A 99 -9.51 38.43 8.19
C LEU A 99 -8.31 39.22 8.74
N ASP A 100 -8.56 40.21 9.58
CA ASP A 100 -7.55 41.07 10.22
C ASP A 100 -6.73 40.37 11.31
N TRP A 101 -7.08 39.14 11.69
CA TRP A 101 -6.27 38.33 12.60
C TRP A 101 -5.05 37.71 11.89
N TYR A 102 -5.05 37.69 10.55
CA TYR A 102 -4.03 37.07 9.73
C TYR A 102 -3.24 38.10 8.92
N TYR A 103 -1.93 37.91 8.84
CA TYR A 103 -1.06 38.74 7.99
C TYR A 103 -0.94 38.09 6.62
N LEU A 104 -1.84 38.46 5.70
CA LEU A 104 -1.90 37.90 4.34
C LEU A 104 -1.41 38.92 3.30
N ASN A 105 -0.69 38.42 2.30
CA ASN A 105 -0.29 39.20 1.13
C ASN A 105 -1.36 39.14 0.02
N ASP A 106 -1.13 39.93 -1.06
CA ASP A 106 -2.11 40.02 -2.17
C ASP A 106 -2.37 38.68 -2.84
N ALA A 107 -1.35 37.82 -3.04
CA ALA A 107 -1.51 36.50 -3.67
C ALA A 107 -2.41 35.57 -2.81
N GLN A 108 -2.20 35.55 -1.51
CA GLN A 108 -3.00 34.79 -0.55
C GLN A 108 -4.46 35.29 -0.52
N LEU A 109 -4.66 36.62 -0.52
CA LEU A 109 -5.98 37.23 -0.60
C LEU A 109 -6.70 36.90 -1.91
N ASP A 110 -5.96 36.85 -3.03
CA ASP A 110 -6.52 36.47 -4.33
C ASP A 110 -6.98 35.00 -4.35
N MET A 111 -6.21 34.09 -3.77
CA MET A 111 -6.62 32.69 -3.62
C MET A 111 -7.91 32.55 -2.78
N LEU A 112 -8.02 33.27 -1.67
CA LEU A 112 -9.25 33.26 -0.86
C LEU A 112 -10.45 33.81 -1.63
N ARG A 113 -10.29 34.87 -2.44
CA ARG A 113 -11.37 35.43 -3.27
C ARG A 113 -11.86 34.46 -4.34
N GLN A 114 -10.91 33.79 -4.99
CA GLN A 114 -11.19 32.96 -6.16
C GLN A 114 -11.64 31.55 -5.78
N HIS A 115 -11.05 30.96 -4.73
CA HIS A 115 -11.19 29.55 -4.40
C HIS A 115 -11.69 29.30 -2.98
N GLY A 116 -11.62 30.28 -2.07
CA GLY A 116 -12.00 30.15 -0.65
C GLY A 116 -10.96 29.45 0.21
N PHE A 117 -9.83 29.04 -0.38
CA PHE A 117 -8.73 28.39 0.34
C PHE A 117 -7.40 28.49 -0.41
N PHE A 118 -6.32 28.21 0.30
CA PHE A 118 -4.98 27.91 -0.25
C PHE A 118 -4.16 27.12 0.77
N CYS A 119 -3.12 26.43 0.31
CA CYS A 119 -2.12 25.79 1.15
C CYS A 119 -0.81 26.59 1.15
N MET A 120 -0.15 26.67 2.30
CA MET A 120 1.22 27.16 2.43
C MET A 120 2.14 25.96 2.63
N LEU A 121 2.99 25.69 1.64
CA LEU A 121 3.91 24.56 1.66
C LEU A 121 4.86 24.64 2.85
N GLU A 122 5.12 23.49 3.50
CA GLU A 122 6.14 23.31 4.54
C GLU A 122 6.09 24.36 5.66
N SER A 123 4.89 24.76 6.09
CA SER A 123 4.73 25.91 7.01
C SER A 123 3.96 25.61 8.29
N ALA A 124 3.61 24.34 8.52
CA ALA A 124 2.83 23.91 9.67
C ALA A 124 3.63 23.16 10.75
N GLY A 125 4.90 22.85 10.47
CA GLY A 125 5.78 22.08 11.35
C GLY A 125 6.25 20.77 10.72
N GLU A 126 6.90 19.93 11.49
CA GLU A 126 7.33 18.59 11.09
C GLU A 126 6.25 17.55 11.35
N GLU A 127 5.26 17.88 12.24
CA GLU A 127 4.14 17.02 12.61
C GLU A 127 2.80 17.76 12.58
N PHE A 128 1.71 17.02 12.32
CA PHE A 128 0.37 17.59 12.13
C PHE A 128 -0.16 18.31 13.36
N PHE A 129 0.08 17.79 14.57
CA PHE A 129 -0.43 18.39 15.80
C PHE A 129 0.15 19.79 16.06
N GLU A 130 1.35 20.10 15.58
CA GLU A 130 2.02 21.38 15.82
C GLU A 130 1.20 22.57 15.29
N ALA A 131 0.55 22.40 14.12
CA ALA A 131 -0.32 23.42 13.55
C ALA A 131 -1.50 23.75 14.47
N TYR A 132 -2.14 22.72 15.02
CA TYR A 132 -3.31 22.85 15.88
C TYR A 132 -2.98 23.38 17.26
N GLU A 133 -1.86 22.94 17.85
CA GLU A 133 -1.38 23.48 19.11
C GLU A 133 -0.91 24.93 18.96
N THR A 134 -0.24 25.29 17.85
CA THR A 134 0.08 26.68 17.53
C THR A 134 -1.18 27.54 17.46
N ASN A 135 -2.25 27.07 16.83
CA ASN A 135 -3.53 27.78 16.78
C ASN A 135 -4.15 27.90 18.17
N ARG A 136 -4.18 26.81 18.94
CA ARG A 136 -4.73 26.79 20.31
C ARG A 136 -4.03 27.80 21.22
N TYR A 137 -2.70 27.81 21.23
CA TYR A 137 -1.94 28.79 22.03
C TYR A 137 -2.08 30.22 21.51
N SER A 138 -2.35 30.40 20.23
CA SER A 138 -2.60 31.70 19.60
C SER A 138 -4.07 32.12 19.63
N MET A 139 -4.95 31.31 20.19
CA MET A 139 -6.44 31.51 20.17
C MET A 139 -6.98 31.70 18.75
N MET A 140 -6.42 31.01 17.79
CA MET A 140 -6.87 31.01 16.41
C MET A 140 -7.79 29.80 16.16
N PRO A 141 -8.83 29.92 15.34
CA PRO A 141 -9.76 28.84 15.10
C PRO A 141 -9.15 27.71 14.26
N ASN A 142 -9.28 26.49 14.75
CA ASN A 142 -8.84 25.28 14.06
C ASN A 142 -9.81 24.87 12.94
N PHE A 143 -9.25 24.44 11.80
CA PHE A 143 -9.94 23.63 10.82
C PHE A 143 -9.38 22.21 10.88
N VAL A 144 -10.13 21.29 11.49
CA VAL A 144 -9.70 19.89 11.66
C VAL A 144 -9.82 19.16 10.33
N THR A 145 -8.70 18.69 9.78
CA THR A 145 -8.61 18.04 8.48
C THR A 145 -8.71 16.51 8.56
N THR A 146 -9.15 15.89 7.49
CA THR A 146 -9.04 14.43 7.30
C THR A 146 -7.58 13.97 7.26
N ASP A 147 -6.67 14.78 6.74
CA ASP A 147 -5.22 14.53 6.69
C ASP A 147 -4.65 14.22 8.08
N ALA A 148 -4.93 15.08 9.05
CA ALA A 148 -4.41 14.91 10.41
C ALA A 148 -4.90 13.62 11.08
N MET A 149 -6.14 13.23 10.85
CA MET A 149 -6.69 11.99 11.40
C MET A 149 -6.17 10.74 10.69
N LEU A 150 -6.00 10.80 9.37
CA LEU A 150 -5.41 9.72 8.58
C LEU A 150 -3.95 9.48 8.99
N HIS A 151 -3.18 10.56 9.12
CA HIS A 151 -1.81 10.50 9.63
C HIS A 151 -1.75 9.92 11.06
N THR A 152 -2.64 10.34 11.95
CA THR A 152 -2.68 9.78 13.32
C THR A 152 -2.95 8.27 13.32
N TYR A 153 -3.80 7.79 12.41
CA TYR A 153 -4.01 6.35 12.24
C TYR A 153 -2.76 5.66 11.70
N HIS A 154 -2.07 6.24 10.71
CA HIS A 154 -0.78 5.77 10.20
C HIS A 154 0.23 5.54 11.34
N LEU A 155 0.46 6.55 12.18
CA LEU A 155 1.38 6.45 13.31
C LEU A 155 1.07 5.21 14.18
N TYR A 156 -0.20 5.02 14.49
CA TYR A 156 -0.63 3.93 15.36
C TYR A 156 -0.61 2.56 14.67
N PHE A 157 -0.98 2.49 13.39
CA PHE A 157 -0.90 1.27 12.58
C PHE A 157 0.55 0.80 12.42
N SER A 158 1.46 1.71 12.12
CA SER A 158 2.90 1.48 12.04
C SER A 158 3.45 0.91 13.35
N HIS A 159 3.15 1.57 14.47
CA HIS A 159 3.53 1.13 15.80
C HIS A 159 3.07 -0.31 16.12
N LEU A 160 1.80 -0.61 15.85
CA LEU A 160 1.22 -1.93 16.11
C LEU A 160 1.87 -3.03 15.26
N LEU A 161 2.12 -2.75 13.98
CA LEU A 161 2.71 -3.72 13.07
C LEU A 161 4.17 -4.01 13.47
N LYS A 162 4.96 -2.97 13.71
CA LYS A 162 6.34 -3.07 14.19
C LYS A 162 6.43 -3.88 15.49
N ASN A 163 5.56 -3.60 16.47
CA ASN A 163 5.55 -4.32 17.73
C ASN A 163 5.10 -5.79 17.55
N THR A 164 4.14 -6.04 16.67
CA THR A 164 3.69 -7.40 16.33
C THR A 164 4.84 -8.21 15.73
N GLU A 165 5.58 -7.64 14.80
CA GLU A 165 6.73 -8.28 14.17
C GLU A 165 7.87 -8.49 15.16
N ARG A 166 8.26 -7.46 15.90
CA ARG A 166 9.36 -7.52 16.87
C ARG A 166 9.08 -8.50 18.01
N ALA A 167 7.88 -8.46 18.59
CA ALA A 167 7.56 -9.25 19.78
C ALA A 167 7.13 -10.70 19.48
N TYR A 168 6.54 -10.94 18.32
CA TYR A 168 5.91 -12.22 18.01
C TYR A 168 6.45 -12.87 16.73
N LEU A 169 6.44 -12.16 15.58
CA LEU A 169 6.67 -12.81 14.30
C LEU A 169 8.15 -13.11 14.01
N ALA A 170 9.08 -12.27 14.43
CA ALA A 170 10.51 -12.48 14.18
C ALA A 170 11.01 -13.78 14.82
N SER A 171 10.65 -14.05 16.08
CA SER A 171 11.00 -15.29 16.76
C SER A 171 10.29 -16.52 16.18
N GLU A 172 9.02 -16.39 15.76
CA GLU A 172 8.29 -17.47 15.07
C GLU A 172 8.94 -17.80 13.73
N LEU A 173 9.38 -16.79 12.96
CA LEU A 173 10.05 -17.00 11.68
C LEU A 173 11.42 -17.69 11.86
N GLN A 174 12.19 -17.35 12.91
CA GLN A 174 13.43 -18.05 13.25
C GLN A 174 13.17 -19.53 13.57
N ASN A 175 12.15 -19.81 14.38
CA ASN A 175 11.76 -21.19 14.73
C ASN A 175 11.28 -21.97 13.51
N LEU A 176 10.46 -21.34 12.66
CA LEU A 176 10.00 -21.92 11.39
C LEU A 176 11.19 -22.24 10.48
N SER A 177 12.11 -21.29 10.28
CA SER A 177 13.29 -21.46 9.42
C SER A 177 14.19 -22.60 9.92
N ALA A 178 14.45 -22.67 11.21
CA ALA A 178 15.24 -23.77 11.81
C ALA A 178 14.57 -25.14 11.61
N THR A 179 13.24 -25.21 11.79
CA THR A 179 12.45 -26.44 11.58
C THR A 179 12.49 -26.87 10.11
N LEU A 180 12.32 -25.92 9.17
CA LEU A 180 12.32 -26.20 7.73
C LEU A 180 13.72 -26.60 7.23
N VAL A 181 14.79 -26.00 7.72
CA VAL A 181 16.18 -26.44 7.42
C VAL A 181 16.39 -27.90 7.83
N GLN A 182 16.01 -28.25 9.06
CA GLN A 182 16.21 -29.61 9.58
C GLN A 182 15.35 -30.61 8.77
N GLY A 183 14.08 -30.32 8.56
CA GLY A 183 13.18 -31.19 7.80
C GLY A 183 13.60 -31.34 6.33
N ALA A 184 14.06 -30.28 5.67
CA ALA A 184 14.61 -30.37 4.31
C ALA A 184 15.89 -31.19 4.26
N TYR A 185 16.76 -31.07 5.28
CA TYR A 185 17.94 -31.92 5.39
C TYR A 185 17.59 -33.40 5.57
N ASP A 186 16.58 -33.72 6.38
CA ASP A 186 16.09 -35.09 6.55
C ASP A 186 15.48 -35.65 5.25
N GLN A 187 14.73 -34.83 4.50
CA GLN A 187 14.27 -35.19 3.16
C GLN A 187 15.44 -35.48 2.21
N LEU A 188 16.48 -34.62 2.20
CA LEU A 188 17.66 -34.81 1.37
C LEU A 188 18.36 -36.15 1.68
N GLN A 189 18.45 -36.56 2.96
CA GLN A 189 19.10 -37.83 3.35
C GLN A 189 18.42 -39.04 2.72
N VAL A 190 17.09 -39.03 2.58
CA VAL A 190 16.32 -40.14 2.02
C VAL A 190 16.17 -40.06 0.50
N LEU A 191 16.40 -38.90 -0.08
CA LEU A 191 16.25 -38.65 -1.53
C LEU A 191 17.57 -38.64 -2.32
N ARG A 192 18.72 -38.75 -1.64
CA ARG A 192 20.03 -38.86 -2.28
C ARG A 192 20.08 -40.04 -3.28
N GLY A 193 20.56 -39.79 -4.49
CA GLY A 193 20.64 -40.78 -5.56
C GLY A 193 19.33 -41.06 -6.28
N THR A 194 18.28 -40.29 -6.03
CA THR A 194 16.99 -40.36 -6.72
C THR A 194 16.80 -39.16 -7.65
N GLU A 195 15.75 -39.19 -8.47
CA GLU A 195 15.32 -38.09 -9.34
C GLU A 195 14.84 -36.85 -8.54
N TRP A 196 14.75 -36.91 -7.23
CA TRP A 196 14.36 -35.84 -6.30
C TRP A 196 15.55 -35.13 -5.64
N GLU A 197 16.77 -35.62 -5.83
CA GLU A 197 17.97 -35.11 -5.13
C GLU A 197 18.21 -33.63 -5.41
N SER A 198 18.10 -33.17 -6.65
CA SER A 198 18.32 -31.77 -7.03
C SER A 198 17.33 -30.84 -6.33
N ALA A 199 16.06 -31.19 -6.33
CA ALA A 199 15.00 -30.45 -5.63
C ALA A 199 15.23 -30.41 -4.10
N ALA A 200 15.65 -31.54 -3.52
CA ALA A 200 15.96 -31.61 -2.09
C ALA A 200 17.19 -30.77 -1.71
N VAL A 201 18.25 -30.76 -2.50
CA VAL A 201 19.45 -29.90 -2.31
C VAL A 201 19.05 -28.43 -2.35
N ARG A 202 18.23 -28.04 -3.35
CA ARG A 202 17.72 -26.67 -3.50
C ARG A 202 16.92 -26.24 -2.29
N ASN A 203 16.04 -27.09 -1.76
CA ASN A 203 15.22 -26.75 -0.60
C ASN A 203 16.05 -26.55 0.66
N VAL A 204 17.07 -27.40 0.90
CA VAL A 204 18.00 -27.17 2.02
C VAL A 204 18.73 -25.84 1.84
N ALA A 205 19.18 -25.50 0.62
CA ALA A 205 19.81 -24.20 0.36
C ALA A 205 18.84 -23.03 0.58
N PHE A 206 17.61 -23.12 0.06
CA PHE A 206 16.58 -22.11 0.21
C PHE A 206 16.29 -21.76 1.68
N PHE A 207 16.08 -22.79 2.51
CA PHE A 207 15.84 -22.58 3.95
C PHE A 207 17.09 -22.16 4.70
N THR A 208 18.28 -22.60 4.27
CA THR A 208 19.56 -22.14 4.82
C THR A 208 19.75 -20.64 4.58
N VAL A 209 19.45 -20.13 3.39
CA VAL A 209 19.47 -18.68 3.10
C VAL A 209 18.56 -17.94 4.07
N GLY A 210 17.29 -18.30 4.15
CA GLY A 210 16.34 -17.64 5.04
C GLY A 210 16.72 -17.68 6.51
N ALA A 211 17.30 -18.79 6.98
CA ALA A 211 17.80 -18.91 8.35
C ALA A 211 19.03 -18.01 8.60
N CYS A 212 20.00 -18.01 7.67
CA CYS A 212 21.22 -17.20 7.80
C CYS A 212 20.92 -15.69 7.75
N LEU A 213 19.94 -15.27 6.94
CA LEU A 213 19.50 -13.86 6.89
C LEU A 213 18.95 -13.37 8.24
N GLN A 214 18.44 -14.28 9.08
CA GLN A 214 17.98 -13.99 10.45
C GLN A 214 19.09 -14.16 11.52
N GLY A 215 20.32 -14.37 11.09
CA GLY A 215 21.47 -14.56 11.99
C GLY A 215 21.59 -15.96 12.62
N LEU A 216 20.85 -16.96 12.11
CA LEU A 216 20.99 -18.34 12.59
C LEU A 216 22.24 -19.00 11.99
N GLU A 217 23.03 -19.71 12.82
CA GLU A 217 24.15 -20.53 12.38
C GLU A 217 23.64 -21.89 11.88
N VAL A 218 23.83 -22.18 10.60
CA VAL A 218 23.39 -23.43 9.96
C VAL A 218 24.59 -24.19 9.41
N SER A 219 24.67 -25.49 9.72
CA SER A 219 25.70 -26.38 9.18
C SER A 219 25.09 -27.35 8.16
N VAL A 220 25.51 -27.22 6.89
CA VAL A 220 24.97 -27.99 5.77
C VAL A 220 26.12 -28.63 4.94
N PRO A 221 25.85 -29.64 4.11
CA PRO A 221 26.83 -30.20 3.17
C PRO A 221 27.43 -29.14 2.23
N ALA A 222 28.64 -29.41 1.75
CA ALA A 222 29.39 -28.44 0.95
C ALA A 222 28.68 -28.02 -0.38
N ASP A 223 27.98 -28.95 -1.02
CA ASP A 223 27.16 -28.69 -2.23
C ASP A 223 26.00 -27.73 -1.94
N VAL A 224 25.35 -27.87 -0.80
CA VAL A 224 24.30 -26.95 -0.33
C VAL A 224 24.89 -25.60 0.07
N ALA A 225 26.01 -25.59 0.81
CA ALA A 225 26.65 -24.37 1.29
C ALA A 225 27.13 -23.48 0.14
N GLU A 226 27.65 -24.06 -0.95
CA GLU A 226 28.04 -23.29 -2.15
C GLU A 226 26.85 -22.53 -2.75
N LEU A 227 25.73 -23.22 -2.94
CA LEU A 227 24.50 -22.64 -3.49
C LEU A 227 23.91 -21.55 -2.58
N ALA A 228 23.81 -21.85 -1.27
CA ALA A 228 23.26 -20.88 -0.29
C ALA A 228 24.13 -19.64 -0.15
N ASN A 229 25.47 -19.78 -0.09
CA ASN A 229 26.38 -18.65 0.04
C ASN A 229 26.37 -17.73 -1.20
N ALA A 230 26.20 -18.28 -2.39
CA ALA A 230 26.08 -17.50 -3.62
C ALA A 230 24.82 -16.59 -3.54
N GLU A 231 23.71 -17.13 -3.11
CA GLU A 231 22.45 -16.41 -2.96
C GLU A 231 22.54 -15.34 -1.84
N ILE A 232 23.06 -15.70 -0.67
CA ILE A 232 23.25 -14.77 0.46
C ILE A 232 24.10 -13.57 0.05
N ALA A 233 25.14 -13.77 -0.77
CA ALA A 233 25.98 -12.68 -1.25
C ALA A 233 25.18 -11.67 -2.10
N LEU A 234 24.34 -12.15 -3.01
CA LEU A 234 23.47 -11.32 -3.86
C LEU A 234 22.43 -10.52 -3.02
N VAL A 235 21.82 -11.18 -2.03
CA VAL A 235 20.87 -10.53 -1.11
C VAL A 235 21.54 -9.38 -0.33
N TYR A 236 22.75 -9.56 0.20
CA TYR A 236 23.45 -8.51 0.93
C TYR A 236 24.06 -7.44 0.03
N GLU A 237 24.41 -7.77 -1.22
CA GLU A 237 24.88 -6.79 -2.21
C GLU A 237 23.76 -5.82 -2.63
N ALA A 238 22.52 -6.32 -2.72
CA ALA A 238 21.32 -5.57 -3.08
C ALA A 238 21.47 -4.69 -4.34
N ALA A 239 22.21 -5.17 -5.34
CA ALA A 239 22.70 -4.37 -6.48
C ALA A 239 21.72 -4.29 -7.68
N GLY A 240 20.46 -4.69 -7.51
CA GLY A 240 19.44 -4.70 -8.58
C GLY A 240 19.20 -6.10 -9.14
N ILE A 241 18.82 -6.19 -10.43
CA ILE A 241 18.38 -7.43 -11.06
C ILE A 241 19.55 -8.34 -11.42
N SER A 242 19.52 -9.61 -11.01
CA SER A 242 20.51 -10.64 -11.31
C SER A 242 19.90 -12.04 -11.34
N ASP A 243 20.59 -13.01 -11.95
CA ASP A 243 20.15 -14.41 -11.95
C ASP A 243 20.22 -15.02 -10.53
N SER A 244 19.11 -15.61 -10.07
CA SER A 244 19.08 -16.37 -8.82
C SER A 244 19.48 -17.83 -9.06
N PRO A 245 20.54 -18.31 -8.41
CA PRO A 245 20.94 -19.73 -8.47
C PRO A 245 19.87 -20.69 -7.93
N ILE A 246 19.03 -20.26 -6.98
CA ILE A 246 17.98 -21.09 -6.36
C ILE A 246 16.68 -21.03 -7.15
N ALA A 247 16.21 -19.83 -7.53
CA ALA A 247 14.97 -19.67 -8.32
C ALA A 247 15.14 -20.08 -9.79
N CYS A 248 16.37 -20.15 -10.31
CA CYS A 248 16.65 -20.38 -11.73
C CYS A 248 15.95 -19.35 -12.65
N ALA A 249 15.81 -18.13 -12.17
CA ALA A 249 15.18 -16.99 -12.82
C ALA A 249 15.86 -15.71 -12.38
N MET A 250 15.55 -14.59 -13.03
CA MET A 250 15.99 -13.27 -12.58
C MET A 250 15.26 -12.86 -11.30
N GLU A 251 15.99 -12.23 -10.38
CA GLU A 251 15.47 -11.65 -9.15
C GLU A 251 15.96 -10.20 -9.00
N ASP A 252 15.11 -9.34 -8.48
CA ASP A 252 15.46 -7.96 -8.12
C ASP A 252 15.98 -7.90 -6.68
N TYR A 253 17.30 -8.02 -6.53
CA TYR A 253 17.96 -7.99 -5.22
C TYR A 253 17.93 -6.61 -4.54
N SER A 254 17.62 -5.51 -5.25
CA SER A 254 17.43 -4.19 -4.63
C SER A 254 16.29 -4.18 -3.62
N GLN A 255 15.33 -5.10 -3.76
CA GLN A 255 14.21 -5.28 -2.84
C GLN A 255 14.62 -5.74 -1.44
N TYR A 256 15.80 -6.35 -1.30
CA TYR A 256 16.30 -6.88 -0.01
C TYR A 256 17.01 -5.82 0.85
N LYS A 257 17.16 -4.57 0.37
CA LYS A 257 17.64 -3.44 1.15
C LYS A 257 16.61 -3.11 2.24
N PRO A 258 16.92 -3.30 3.55
CA PRO A 258 16.02 -2.89 4.61
C PRO A 258 15.78 -1.38 4.54
N ARG A 259 14.55 -0.99 4.68
CA ARG A 259 14.10 0.38 4.68
C ARG A 259 12.89 0.51 5.58
N GLY A 260 12.46 1.70 5.89
CA GLY A 260 11.43 1.85 6.85
C GLY A 260 11.87 1.49 8.27
N TYR A 261 10.99 1.13 9.19
CA TYR A 261 11.33 0.83 10.61
C TYR A 261 12.26 -0.37 10.80
N TYR A 262 12.61 -1.09 9.76
CA TYR A 262 13.59 -2.15 9.83
C TYR A 262 15.04 -1.62 9.81
N GLU A 263 15.25 -0.41 9.33
CA GLU A 263 16.58 0.22 9.29
C GLU A 263 17.09 0.45 10.71
N GLY A 264 18.30 -0.07 11.00
CA GLY A 264 18.98 0.13 12.29
C GLY A 264 18.59 -0.83 13.41
N ASP A 265 17.58 -1.69 13.23
CA ASP A 265 17.26 -2.79 14.16
C ASP A 265 17.70 -4.14 13.58
N ALA A 266 18.80 -4.69 14.06
CA ALA A 266 19.39 -5.91 13.50
C ALA A 266 18.44 -7.13 13.48
N ALA A 267 17.49 -7.22 14.43
CA ALA A 267 16.52 -8.30 14.46
C ALA A 267 15.44 -8.10 13.41
N LEU A 268 14.94 -6.87 13.25
CA LEU A 268 13.96 -6.52 12.23
C LEU A 268 14.58 -6.53 10.83
N GLU A 269 15.83 -6.08 10.65
CA GLU A 269 16.54 -6.22 9.37
C GLU A 269 16.68 -7.67 8.93
N GLY A 270 16.98 -8.57 9.85
CA GLY A 270 17.05 -10.01 9.58
C GLY A 270 15.68 -10.59 9.23
N TYR A 271 14.65 -10.20 9.97
CA TYR A 271 13.26 -10.58 9.68
C TYR A 271 12.83 -10.09 8.29
N PHE A 272 13.09 -8.81 7.96
CA PHE A 272 12.80 -8.22 6.66
C PHE A 272 13.40 -9.03 5.50
N ARG A 273 14.74 -9.22 5.53
CA ARG A 273 15.43 -9.94 4.44
C ARG A 273 14.90 -11.37 4.29
N ALA A 274 14.61 -12.04 5.40
CA ALA A 274 14.08 -13.40 5.37
C ALA A 274 12.64 -13.46 4.86
N MET A 275 11.78 -12.52 5.26
CA MET A 275 10.40 -12.44 4.76
C MET A 275 10.37 -12.08 3.27
N MET A 276 11.21 -11.13 2.82
CA MET A 276 11.39 -10.85 1.39
C MET A 276 11.86 -12.10 0.64
N TRP A 277 12.83 -12.83 1.17
CA TRP A 277 13.33 -14.08 0.59
C TRP A 277 12.21 -15.12 0.44
N TYR A 278 11.47 -15.39 1.49
CA TYR A 278 10.37 -16.36 1.48
C TYR A 278 9.15 -15.92 0.66
N GLY A 279 8.97 -14.61 0.47
CA GLY A 279 7.87 -14.03 -0.29
C GLY A 279 8.14 -13.92 -1.78
N ARG A 280 9.38 -13.61 -2.18
CA ARG A 280 9.72 -13.30 -3.57
C ARG A 280 10.13 -14.53 -4.39
N ILE A 281 10.85 -15.48 -3.80
CA ILE A 281 11.33 -16.65 -4.54
C ILE A 281 10.18 -17.52 -5.00
N ASN A 282 10.05 -17.64 -6.33
CA ASN A 282 9.04 -18.42 -7.01
C ASN A 282 9.60 -19.78 -7.48
N PHE A 283 8.98 -20.85 -7.02
CA PHE A 283 9.24 -22.20 -7.55
C PHE A 283 8.35 -22.42 -8.79
N ALA A 284 8.82 -21.92 -9.93
CA ALA A 284 8.07 -21.86 -11.17
C ALA A 284 7.57 -23.25 -11.63
N GLN A 285 6.25 -23.39 -11.80
CA GLN A 285 5.57 -24.64 -12.11
C GLN A 285 6.05 -25.30 -13.41
N LYS A 286 6.33 -24.50 -14.45
CA LYS A 286 6.82 -25.01 -15.75
C LYS A 286 8.18 -25.73 -15.67
N ASN A 287 8.95 -25.52 -14.62
CA ASN A 287 10.20 -26.22 -14.35
C ASN A 287 9.93 -27.41 -13.42
N GLU A 288 9.99 -28.63 -13.97
CA GLU A 288 9.70 -29.86 -13.21
C GLU A 288 10.52 -29.98 -11.91
N ASP A 289 11.76 -29.48 -11.89
CA ASP A 289 12.63 -29.59 -10.73
C ASP A 289 12.28 -28.56 -9.63
N LEU A 290 11.81 -27.37 -10.04
CA LEU A 290 11.23 -26.38 -9.12
C LEU A 290 9.86 -26.84 -8.59
N ASP A 291 9.02 -27.45 -9.42
CA ASP A 291 7.71 -27.99 -8.98
C ASP A 291 7.88 -29.20 -8.03
N ARG A 292 8.97 -30.02 -8.21
CA ARG A 292 9.38 -31.01 -7.20
C ARG A 292 9.80 -30.36 -5.88
N SER A 293 10.53 -29.24 -5.95
CA SER A 293 10.90 -28.47 -4.75
C SER A 293 9.63 -28.00 -4.01
N ALA A 294 8.64 -27.47 -4.72
CA ALA A 294 7.36 -27.03 -4.17
C ALA A 294 6.58 -28.17 -3.48
N LEU A 295 6.53 -29.36 -4.10
CA LEU A 295 5.92 -30.53 -3.49
C LEU A 295 6.65 -30.90 -2.15
N LEU A 296 7.97 -30.94 -2.16
CA LEU A 296 8.75 -31.24 -0.96
C LEU A 296 8.53 -30.21 0.16
N ILE A 297 8.42 -28.91 -0.17
CA ILE A 297 8.08 -27.85 0.77
C ILE A 297 6.68 -28.07 1.35
N THR A 298 5.71 -28.44 0.51
CA THR A 298 4.33 -28.75 0.95
C THR A 298 4.33 -29.89 1.96
N LEU A 299 5.13 -30.94 1.74
CA LEU A 299 5.26 -32.04 2.69
C LEU A 299 5.90 -31.59 4.02
N LEU A 300 6.91 -30.72 3.98
CA LEU A 300 7.56 -30.20 5.19
C LEU A 300 6.58 -29.41 6.05
N LEU A 301 5.77 -28.55 5.41
CA LEU A 301 4.75 -27.78 6.13
C LEU A 301 3.76 -28.74 6.80
N ASN A 302 3.27 -29.75 6.08
CA ASN A 302 2.36 -30.74 6.62
C ASN A 302 2.96 -31.61 7.75
N ASP A 303 4.28 -31.81 7.75
CA ASP A 303 5.01 -32.65 8.72
C ASP A 303 5.48 -31.87 9.96
N GLY A 304 4.71 -30.89 10.42
CA GLY A 304 4.88 -30.21 11.71
C GLY A 304 5.30 -28.74 11.66
N ALA A 305 5.47 -28.14 10.49
CA ALA A 305 5.79 -26.73 10.35
C ALA A 305 4.55 -25.84 10.08
N LEU A 306 3.38 -26.45 9.82
CA LEU A 306 2.17 -25.77 9.36
C LEU A 306 1.64 -24.74 10.37
N ASP A 307 1.64 -25.06 11.65
CA ASP A 307 1.09 -24.18 12.69
C ASP A 307 1.90 -22.86 12.78
N ALA A 308 3.23 -22.94 12.79
CA ALA A 308 4.10 -21.76 12.82
C ALA A 308 3.99 -20.94 11.52
N TRP A 309 3.99 -21.61 10.37
CA TRP A 309 3.80 -20.98 9.07
C TRP A 309 2.42 -20.29 8.97
N SER A 310 1.34 -20.97 9.34
CA SER A 310 -0.03 -20.47 9.29
C SER A 310 -0.21 -19.24 10.20
N LYS A 311 0.41 -19.22 11.38
CA LYS A 311 0.36 -18.09 12.30
C LYS A 311 0.95 -16.83 11.66
N ILE A 312 2.15 -16.92 11.07
CA ILE A 312 2.80 -15.80 10.38
C ILE A 312 1.96 -15.37 9.17
N TYR A 313 1.56 -16.34 8.32
CA TYR A 313 0.77 -16.08 7.13
C TYR A 313 -0.55 -15.38 7.44
N THR A 314 -1.28 -15.82 8.47
CA THR A 314 -2.58 -15.26 8.84
C THR A 314 -2.46 -13.84 9.36
N VAL A 315 -1.49 -13.58 10.25
CA VAL A 315 -1.30 -12.24 10.83
C VAL A 315 -0.85 -11.25 9.76
N THR A 316 0.12 -11.59 8.93
CA THR A 316 0.56 -10.71 7.84
C THR A 316 -0.53 -10.50 6.80
N SER A 317 -1.40 -11.51 6.56
CA SER A 317 -2.56 -11.35 5.69
C SER A 317 -3.65 -10.44 6.28
N PHE A 318 -3.80 -10.42 7.60
CA PHE A 318 -4.70 -9.51 8.29
C PHE A 318 -4.30 -8.04 8.05
N PHE A 319 -3.02 -7.73 8.10
CA PHE A 319 -2.52 -6.38 7.83
C PHE A 319 -2.59 -6.04 6.33
N ALA A 320 -1.93 -6.82 5.48
CA ALA A 320 -1.61 -6.46 4.09
C ALA A 320 -2.46 -7.18 3.02
N GLY A 321 -3.22 -8.19 3.38
CA GLY A 321 -4.01 -9.01 2.44
C GLY A 321 -3.46 -10.41 2.21
N ALA A 322 -4.25 -11.25 1.56
CA ALA A 322 -3.84 -12.60 1.18
C ALA A 322 -2.97 -12.55 -0.09
N SER A 323 -2.05 -13.51 -0.23
CA SER A 323 -1.32 -13.70 -1.47
C SER A 323 -2.22 -14.24 -2.58
N ASP A 324 -1.98 -13.83 -3.81
CA ASP A 324 -2.56 -14.41 -5.03
C ASP A 324 -1.67 -15.49 -5.65
N ASP A 325 -0.46 -15.68 -5.11
CA ASP A 325 0.42 -16.79 -5.48
C ASP A 325 -0.13 -18.15 -5.00
N ASN A 326 0.24 -19.22 -5.69
CA ASN A 326 -0.01 -20.57 -5.18
C ASN A 326 0.94 -20.86 -3.99
N GLY A 327 0.38 -21.40 -2.93
CA GLY A 327 1.11 -21.77 -1.72
C GLY A 327 0.63 -23.12 -1.17
N TYR A 328 0.79 -23.30 0.14
CA TYR A 328 0.40 -24.55 0.80
C TYR A 328 -1.08 -24.90 0.58
N TYR A 329 -1.97 -23.92 0.66
CA TYR A 329 -3.43 -24.15 0.56
C TYR A 329 -3.87 -24.67 -0.81
N GLU A 330 -3.16 -24.26 -1.86
CA GLU A 330 -3.42 -24.70 -3.25
C GLU A 330 -2.73 -26.05 -3.53
N TYR A 331 -1.50 -26.25 -3.05
CA TYR A 331 -0.69 -27.42 -3.37
C TYR A 331 -1.03 -28.66 -2.54
N ALA A 332 -1.34 -28.52 -1.24
CA ALA A 332 -1.61 -29.66 -0.36
C ALA A 332 -2.77 -30.56 -0.88
N PRO A 333 -3.93 -30.02 -1.31
CA PRO A 333 -4.99 -30.85 -1.89
C PRO A 333 -4.59 -31.57 -3.19
N LEU A 334 -3.70 -30.97 -3.98
CA LEU A 334 -3.21 -31.60 -5.22
C LEU A 334 -2.27 -32.76 -4.91
N VAL A 335 -1.41 -32.64 -3.89
CA VAL A 335 -0.59 -33.73 -3.37
C VAL A 335 -1.46 -34.88 -2.87
N GLU A 336 -2.44 -34.59 -2.00
CA GLU A 336 -3.35 -35.60 -1.45
C GLU A 336 -4.10 -36.36 -2.55
N ARG A 337 -4.53 -35.66 -3.59
CA ARG A 337 -5.22 -36.25 -4.74
C ARG A 337 -4.31 -37.17 -5.54
N SER A 338 -3.10 -36.70 -5.90
CA SER A 338 -2.20 -37.43 -6.79
C SER A 338 -1.55 -38.64 -6.12
N TYR A 339 -1.30 -38.56 -4.80
CA TYR A 339 -0.66 -39.62 -4.02
C TYR A 339 -1.63 -40.44 -3.17
N ALA A 340 -2.95 -40.19 -3.29
CA ALA A 340 -3.99 -40.81 -2.47
C ALA A 340 -3.78 -40.59 -0.94
N GLY A 341 -3.37 -39.40 -0.57
CA GLY A 341 -3.02 -38.93 0.78
C GLY A 341 -1.67 -38.21 0.79
N MET A 342 -1.25 -37.68 1.93
CA MET A 342 0.09 -37.07 2.07
C MET A 342 1.17 -38.15 2.12
N PRO A 343 2.08 -38.24 1.11
CA PRO A 343 3.17 -39.21 1.14
C PRO A 343 4.30 -38.74 2.06
N ARG A 344 5.15 -39.66 2.51
CA ARG A 344 6.47 -39.29 3.07
C ARG A 344 7.45 -39.07 1.94
N ALA A 345 8.48 -38.25 2.17
CA ALA A 345 9.53 -38.02 1.15
C ALA A 345 10.15 -39.32 0.60
N ALA A 346 10.32 -40.34 1.45
CA ALA A 346 10.86 -41.64 1.06
C ALA A 346 9.94 -42.43 0.09
N ASP A 347 8.66 -42.10 0.01
CA ASP A 347 7.69 -42.80 -0.82
C ASP A 347 7.54 -42.15 -2.21
N LEU A 348 8.25 -41.05 -2.51
CA LEU A 348 8.19 -40.32 -3.77
C LEU A 348 9.00 -40.99 -4.89
N ALA A 349 10.20 -41.48 -4.58
CA ALA A 349 11.10 -42.04 -5.55
C ALA A 349 10.49 -43.26 -6.26
N GLY A 350 10.54 -43.27 -7.60
CA GLY A 350 9.95 -44.32 -8.43
C GLY A 350 8.42 -44.27 -8.58
N ASN A 351 7.74 -43.25 -8.05
CA ASN A 351 6.27 -43.06 -8.19
C ASN A 351 5.96 -42.05 -9.32
N ASP A 352 6.48 -42.29 -10.51
CA ASP A 352 6.36 -41.41 -11.67
C ASP A 352 4.89 -41.09 -12.05
N ALA A 353 3.96 -42.00 -11.77
CA ALA A 353 2.56 -41.81 -12.14
C ALA A 353 1.91 -40.70 -11.29
N ALA A 354 2.11 -40.75 -9.97
CA ALA A 354 1.60 -39.74 -9.05
C ALA A 354 2.30 -38.38 -9.26
N TRP A 355 3.62 -38.38 -9.51
CA TRP A 355 4.34 -37.17 -9.85
C TRP A 355 3.78 -36.50 -11.11
N LYS A 356 3.58 -37.24 -12.20
CA LYS A 356 3.03 -36.69 -13.44
C LYS A 356 1.61 -36.18 -13.28
N GLU A 357 0.79 -36.84 -12.49
CA GLU A 357 -0.55 -36.36 -12.17
C GLU A 357 -0.47 -35.05 -11.37
N PHE A 358 0.37 -34.97 -10.33
CA PHE A 358 0.57 -33.75 -9.54
C PHE A 358 1.04 -32.58 -10.43
N HIS A 359 2.10 -32.75 -11.18
CA HIS A 359 2.63 -31.71 -12.08
C HIS A 359 1.61 -31.25 -13.13
N ALA A 360 0.79 -32.16 -13.66
CA ALA A 360 -0.30 -31.79 -14.56
C ALA A 360 -1.42 -30.99 -13.86
N LEU A 361 -1.68 -31.25 -12.58
CA LEU A 361 -2.66 -30.52 -11.79
C LEU A 361 -2.16 -29.14 -11.38
N THR A 362 -0.89 -29.01 -10.96
CA THR A 362 -0.30 -27.69 -10.66
C THR A 362 -0.28 -26.79 -11.89
N GLY A 363 -0.10 -27.34 -13.10
CA GLY A 363 -0.26 -26.59 -14.35
C GLY A 363 -1.66 -26.04 -14.61
N GLN A 364 -2.69 -26.51 -13.90
CA GLN A 364 -4.08 -26.03 -14.02
C GLN A 364 -4.47 -25.02 -12.92
N THR A 365 -3.57 -24.73 -11.98
CA THR A 365 -3.81 -23.66 -10.97
C THR A 365 -3.83 -22.29 -11.63
N ALA A 366 -4.44 -21.31 -10.97
CA ALA A 366 -4.39 -19.92 -11.43
C ALA A 366 -2.96 -19.37 -11.37
N ALA A 367 -2.61 -18.52 -12.32
CA ALA A 367 -1.43 -17.68 -12.20
C ALA A 367 -1.74 -16.46 -11.31
N PRO A 368 -0.73 -15.84 -10.65
CA PRO A 368 -0.93 -14.62 -9.89
C PRO A 368 -1.44 -13.48 -10.80
N ALA A 369 -2.28 -12.60 -10.23
CA ALA A 369 -2.82 -11.45 -10.95
C ALA A 369 -1.80 -10.33 -11.13
N ILE A 370 -0.81 -10.26 -10.25
CA ILE A 370 0.27 -9.26 -10.25
C ILE A 370 1.59 -9.94 -10.60
N ASN A 371 2.29 -9.38 -11.58
CA ASN A 371 3.63 -9.85 -11.92
C ASN A 371 4.68 -9.15 -11.03
N SER A 372 5.37 -9.93 -10.20
CA SER A 372 6.45 -9.48 -9.33
C SER A 372 7.84 -10.01 -9.73
N ILE A 373 7.95 -10.66 -10.86
CA ILE A 373 9.19 -11.24 -11.39
C ILE A 373 9.69 -10.37 -12.55
N PRO A 374 11.00 -10.00 -12.60
CA PRO A 374 11.57 -9.36 -13.76
C PRO A 374 11.50 -10.29 -14.98
N VAL A 375 10.76 -9.90 -16.00
CA VAL A 375 10.63 -10.67 -17.26
C VAL A 375 10.95 -9.75 -18.43
N TRP A 376 11.83 -10.20 -19.31
CA TRP A 376 12.11 -9.50 -20.56
C TRP A 376 11.01 -9.79 -21.58
N ASP A 377 10.57 -8.76 -22.29
CA ASP A 377 9.59 -8.90 -23.38
C ASP A 377 10.21 -9.68 -24.55
N ASP A 378 10.02 -10.99 -24.52
CA ASP A 378 10.37 -11.91 -25.62
C ASP A 378 9.04 -12.41 -26.21
N PRO A 379 8.81 -12.27 -27.53
CA PRO A 379 7.58 -12.73 -28.19
C PRO A 379 7.25 -14.22 -27.97
N ASP A 380 8.23 -15.02 -27.59
CA ASP A 380 8.09 -16.45 -27.30
C ASP A 380 7.88 -16.75 -25.80
N THR A 381 7.92 -15.74 -24.90
CA THR A 381 7.75 -15.88 -23.45
C THR A 381 6.34 -15.48 -23.02
N ASP A 382 5.59 -16.41 -22.41
CA ASP A 382 4.33 -16.12 -21.74
C ASP A 382 4.61 -15.70 -20.30
N THR A 383 4.58 -14.38 -20.04
CA THR A 383 4.89 -13.78 -18.74
C THR A 383 3.97 -14.28 -17.62
N VAL A 384 2.73 -14.62 -17.95
CA VAL A 384 1.74 -15.16 -17.00
C VAL A 384 2.14 -16.56 -16.55
N GLU A 385 2.60 -17.41 -17.46
CA GLU A 385 3.07 -18.77 -17.15
C GLU A 385 4.43 -18.75 -16.43
N GLU A 386 5.29 -17.72 -16.65
CA GLU A 386 6.52 -17.52 -15.89
C GLU A 386 6.26 -17.23 -14.42
N GLY A 387 5.27 -16.40 -14.11
CA GLY A 387 4.87 -16.04 -12.75
C GLY A 387 4.21 -17.19 -12.00
N LYS A 388 3.63 -18.18 -12.71
CA LYS A 388 2.93 -19.31 -12.07
C LYS A 388 3.90 -20.23 -11.34
N GLY A 389 3.70 -20.41 -10.06
CA GLY A 389 4.54 -21.29 -9.24
C GLY A 389 4.14 -21.23 -7.78
N PHE A 390 4.92 -21.93 -6.96
CA PHE A 390 4.72 -21.96 -5.51
C PHE A 390 5.63 -20.93 -4.82
N ARG A 391 5.07 -20.20 -3.85
CA ARG A 391 5.83 -19.35 -2.92
C ARG A 391 5.53 -19.73 -1.48
N LEU A 392 6.58 -19.72 -0.62
CA LEU A 392 6.41 -20.09 0.78
C LEU A 392 5.55 -19.08 1.56
N MET A 393 5.85 -17.78 1.41
CA MET A 393 5.16 -16.65 2.03
C MET A 393 4.78 -15.62 0.95
N GLY A 394 4.11 -16.05 -0.12
CA GLY A 394 3.83 -15.25 -1.31
C GLY A 394 3.48 -13.79 -1.02
N GLN A 395 3.91 -12.90 -1.89
CA GLN A 395 3.64 -11.47 -1.78
C GLN A 395 2.14 -11.19 -1.75
N ARG A 396 1.75 -10.10 -1.14
CA ARG A 396 0.32 -9.83 -0.87
C ARG A 396 -0.31 -9.16 -2.09
N PHE A 397 -1.51 -9.62 -2.45
CA PHE A 397 -2.32 -8.97 -3.47
C PHE A 397 -2.96 -7.71 -2.89
N SER A 398 -2.86 -6.59 -3.61
CA SER A 398 -3.56 -5.36 -3.29
C SER A 398 -4.31 -4.80 -4.50
N ILE A 399 -5.38 -4.04 -4.24
CA ILE A 399 -6.24 -3.48 -5.29
C ILE A 399 -5.49 -2.46 -6.14
N ASP A 400 -4.68 -1.63 -5.51
CA ASP A 400 -3.89 -0.58 -6.14
C ASP A 400 -2.78 -1.15 -7.04
N GLU A 401 -2.10 -2.21 -6.61
CA GLU A 401 -1.10 -2.89 -7.45
C GLU A 401 -1.73 -3.55 -8.67
N ALA A 402 -2.93 -4.12 -8.52
CA ALA A 402 -3.70 -4.62 -9.66
C ALA A 402 -4.12 -3.48 -10.62
N VAL A 403 -4.43 -2.29 -10.10
CA VAL A 403 -4.67 -1.10 -10.93
C VAL A 403 -3.40 -0.71 -11.69
N PHE A 404 -2.27 -0.59 -11.01
CA PHE A 404 -0.99 -0.25 -11.61
C PHE A 404 -0.60 -1.25 -12.71
N GLN A 405 -0.65 -2.55 -12.42
CA GLN A 405 -0.31 -3.61 -13.38
C GLN A 405 -1.13 -3.50 -14.67
N LYS A 406 -2.43 -3.15 -14.57
CA LYS A 406 -3.32 -3.06 -15.74
C LYS A 406 -3.14 -1.77 -16.55
N LEU A 407 -2.44 -0.78 -16.04
CA LEU A 407 -2.25 0.52 -16.68
C LEU A 407 -0.80 0.80 -17.13
N ILE A 408 0.10 -0.19 -16.99
CA ILE A 408 1.47 -0.12 -17.50
C ILE A 408 1.71 -1.12 -18.67
N TYR A 409 2.85 -1.02 -19.33
CA TYR A 409 3.30 -1.99 -20.35
C TYR A 409 3.54 -3.37 -19.67
N SER A 410 3.13 -4.52 -20.20
CA SER A 410 2.56 -4.84 -21.52
C SER A 410 1.01 -4.90 -21.53
N GLU A 411 0.33 -4.56 -20.41
CA GLU A 411 -1.13 -4.56 -20.37
C GLU A 411 -1.72 -3.39 -21.19
N VAL A 412 -1.00 -2.27 -21.29
CA VAL A 412 -1.22 -1.23 -22.28
C VAL A 412 -0.12 -1.30 -23.34
N GLU A 413 -0.46 -0.97 -24.59
CA GLU A 413 0.48 -1.01 -25.70
C GLU A 413 1.24 0.33 -25.81
N GLU A 414 2.19 0.41 -26.75
CA GLU A 414 2.94 1.64 -27.04
C GLU A 414 2.01 2.77 -27.55
N ASN A 415 2.43 4.01 -27.30
CA ASN A 415 1.79 5.18 -27.90
C ASN A 415 2.16 5.34 -29.40
N ALA A 416 1.65 6.35 -30.06
CA ALA A 416 1.90 6.59 -31.48
C ALA A 416 3.38 6.91 -31.81
N ALA A 417 4.18 7.29 -30.81
CA ALA A 417 5.62 7.51 -30.96
C ALA A 417 6.46 6.23 -30.72
N GLY A 418 5.84 5.14 -30.29
CA GLY A 418 6.50 3.87 -29.94
C GLY A 418 7.12 3.91 -28.55
N GLU A 419 6.63 4.75 -27.65
CA GLU A 419 7.05 4.82 -26.27
C GLU A 419 6.20 3.87 -25.41
N GLN A 420 6.79 3.25 -24.39
CA GLN A 420 6.17 2.34 -23.45
C GLN A 420 5.87 3.06 -22.13
N ARG A 421 4.73 2.77 -21.51
CA ARG A 421 4.39 3.26 -20.18
C ARG A 421 4.91 2.28 -19.14
N LEU A 422 6.14 2.49 -18.67
CA LEU A 422 6.86 1.53 -17.82
C LEU A 422 6.60 1.75 -16.32
N LEU A 423 6.24 2.97 -15.91
CA LEU A 423 5.84 3.30 -14.55
C LEU A 423 4.41 3.83 -14.51
N PRO A 424 3.62 3.50 -13.47
CA PRO A 424 2.30 4.07 -13.25
C PRO A 424 2.39 5.49 -12.66
N ASP A 425 1.23 6.10 -12.42
CA ASP A 425 1.05 7.35 -11.70
C ASP A 425 0.05 7.12 -10.55
N VAL A 426 0.22 7.80 -9.40
CA VAL A 426 -0.77 7.72 -8.31
C VAL A 426 -2.17 8.10 -8.78
N LEU A 427 -2.27 9.00 -9.74
CA LEU A 427 -3.54 9.41 -10.37
C LEU A 427 -4.28 8.22 -11.02
N ASP A 428 -3.59 7.15 -11.41
CA ASP A 428 -4.22 5.94 -11.95
C ASP A 428 -5.19 5.30 -10.94
N ILE A 429 -4.76 5.20 -9.67
CA ILE A 429 -5.60 4.66 -8.59
C ILE A 429 -6.79 5.60 -8.35
N LEU A 430 -6.52 6.90 -8.26
CA LEU A 430 -7.52 7.92 -8.00
C LEU A 430 -8.61 7.94 -9.10
N ALA A 431 -8.18 7.85 -10.37
CA ALA A 431 -9.09 7.73 -11.51
C ALA A 431 -9.87 6.41 -11.48
N ALA A 432 -9.21 5.28 -11.19
CA ALA A 432 -9.88 3.98 -11.06
C ALA A 432 -10.90 3.96 -9.90
N PHE A 433 -10.67 4.73 -8.83
CA PHE A 433 -11.60 4.90 -7.72
C PHE A 433 -12.76 5.86 -8.03
N GLY A 434 -12.75 6.48 -9.20
CA GLY A 434 -13.86 7.23 -9.77
C GLY A 434 -13.69 8.75 -9.85
N SER A 435 -12.49 9.28 -9.53
CA SER A 435 -12.23 10.73 -9.66
C SER A 435 -12.18 11.16 -11.12
N SER A 436 -13.06 12.07 -11.50
CA SER A 436 -13.02 12.71 -12.83
C SER A 436 -11.89 13.73 -12.93
N GLU A 437 -11.50 14.34 -11.80
CA GLU A 437 -10.37 15.27 -11.78
C GLU A 437 -9.05 14.53 -12.00
N ALA A 438 -8.81 13.38 -11.34
CA ALA A 438 -7.64 12.56 -11.61
C ALA A 438 -7.56 12.08 -13.07
N ALA A 439 -8.70 11.71 -13.65
CA ALA A 439 -8.79 11.35 -15.07
C ALA A 439 -8.39 12.51 -15.99
N SER A 440 -8.84 13.74 -15.68
CA SER A 440 -8.48 14.95 -16.45
C SER A 440 -6.99 15.30 -16.32
N LEU A 441 -6.40 15.09 -15.14
CA LEU A 441 -4.96 15.28 -14.92
C LEU A 441 -4.14 14.25 -15.71
N LEU A 442 -4.55 12.99 -15.75
CA LEU A 442 -3.94 11.93 -16.56
C LEU A 442 -4.04 12.20 -18.07
N GLU A 443 -5.14 12.79 -18.55
CA GLU A 443 -5.25 13.23 -19.94
C GLU A 443 -4.21 14.31 -20.26
N ALA A 444 -3.96 15.23 -19.33
CA ALA A 444 -2.96 16.29 -19.49
C ALA A 444 -1.52 15.77 -19.51
N THR A 445 -1.22 14.61 -18.89
CA THR A 445 0.09 13.95 -18.96
C THR A 445 0.26 13.07 -20.20
N GLY A 446 -0.76 12.86 -21.02
CA GLY A 446 -0.73 12.00 -22.20
C GLY A 446 -0.94 10.51 -21.91
N ALA A 447 -1.39 10.12 -20.71
CA ALA A 447 -1.65 8.72 -20.36
C ALA A 447 -2.65 8.05 -21.31
N TYR A 448 -3.62 8.78 -21.80
CA TYR A 448 -4.62 8.29 -22.76
C TYR A 448 -4.11 8.08 -24.20
N GLU A 449 -2.88 8.49 -24.49
CA GLU A 449 -2.23 8.24 -25.80
C GLU A 449 -1.72 6.79 -25.95
N PHE A 450 -1.60 6.04 -24.83
CA PHE A 450 -1.20 4.63 -24.84
C PHE A 450 -2.41 3.75 -25.22
N ALA A 451 -2.21 2.87 -26.21
CA ALA A 451 -3.30 2.03 -26.70
C ALA A 451 -3.74 1.00 -25.65
N GLY A 452 -5.04 0.88 -25.43
CA GLY A 452 -5.62 0.02 -24.38
C GLY A 452 -5.77 0.68 -23.01
N TYR A 453 -5.14 1.83 -22.76
CA TYR A 453 -5.20 2.51 -21.46
C TYR A 453 -6.64 2.88 -21.05
N THR A 454 -7.37 3.52 -21.98
CA THR A 454 -8.77 3.95 -21.74
C THR A 454 -9.68 2.76 -21.42
N GLU A 455 -9.59 1.70 -22.20
CA GLU A 455 -10.40 0.50 -22.03
C GLU A 455 -10.10 -0.18 -20.68
N ASN A 456 -8.81 -0.28 -20.31
CA ASN A 456 -8.40 -0.89 -19.06
C ASN A 456 -8.85 -0.03 -17.86
N LEU A 457 -8.67 1.29 -17.91
CA LEU A 457 -9.13 2.19 -16.85
C LEU A 457 -10.64 2.12 -16.62
N GLU A 458 -11.44 2.13 -17.69
CA GLU A 458 -12.90 2.03 -17.57
C GLU A 458 -13.34 0.66 -17.03
N ALA A 459 -12.66 -0.43 -17.37
CA ALA A 459 -12.92 -1.73 -16.80
C ALA A 459 -12.59 -1.78 -15.30
N LEU A 460 -11.47 -1.16 -14.88
CA LEU A 460 -11.08 -1.01 -13.48
C LEU A 460 -12.11 -0.22 -12.67
N LYS A 461 -12.56 0.94 -13.17
CA LYS A 461 -13.63 1.74 -12.57
C LYS A 461 -14.90 0.92 -12.33
N GLN A 462 -15.34 0.16 -13.34
CA GLN A 462 -16.52 -0.69 -13.24
C GLN A 462 -16.32 -1.81 -12.22
N GLY A 463 -15.16 -2.48 -12.22
CA GLY A 463 -14.82 -3.54 -11.27
C GLY A 463 -14.83 -3.05 -9.83
N ILE A 464 -14.18 -1.91 -9.56
CA ILE A 464 -14.11 -1.29 -8.23
C ILE A 464 -15.48 -0.78 -7.76
N ALA A 465 -16.29 -0.24 -8.68
CA ALA A 465 -17.66 0.22 -8.36
C ALA A 465 -18.62 -0.94 -8.03
N GLN A 466 -18.37 -2.13 -8.57
CA GLN A 466 -19.18 -3.34 -8.37
C GLN A 466 -18.59 -4.27 -7.31
N ALA A 467 -17.41 -3.95 -6.76
CA ALA A 467 -16.76 -4.76 -5.74
C ALA A 467 -17.64 -4.95 -4.52
N ASP A 468 -17.76 -6.19 -4.08
CA ASP A 468 -18.55 -6.52 -2.89
C ASP A 468 -17.82 -6.15 -1.58
N ASP A 469 -18.56 -6.21 -0.48
CA ASP A 469 -18.01 -5.93 0.84
C ASP A 469 -16.87 -6.89 1.25
N ALA A 470 -16.82 -8.10 0.69
CA ALA A 470 -15.78 -9.07 1.04
C ALA A 470 -14.39 -8.61 0.59
N LEU A 471 -14.29 -7.99 -0.60
CA LEU A 471 -13.03 -7.42 -1.08
C LEU A 471 -12.48 -6.38 -0.11
N TRP A 472 -13.34 -5.45 0.33
CA TRP A 472 -12.95 -4.37 1.24
C TRP A 472 -12.68 -4.81 2.68
N LYS A 473 -13.18 -5.99 3.07
CA LYS A 473 -12.97 -6.62 4.38
C LYS A 473 -11.83 -7.65 4.38
N ALA A 474 -11.12 -7.79 3.27
CA ALA A 474 -10.08 -8.79 3.12
C ALA A 474 -8.85 -8.53 3.99
N SER A 475 -8.56 -7.28 4.32
CA SER A 475 -7.43 -6.86 5.15
C SER A 475 -7.62 -5.45 5.68
N LEU A 476 -6.78 -5.03 6.63
CA LEU A 476 -6.71 -3.63 7.05
C LEU A 476 -6.27 -2.72 5.89
N TYR A 477 -5.36 -3.18 5.04
CA TYR A 477 -4.93 -2.49 3.82
C TYR A 477 -6.10 -2.13 2.91
N ALA A 478 -6.92 -3.13 2.55
CA ALA A 478 -8.09 -2.92 1.69
C ALA A 478 -9.10 -1.96 2.31
N GLN A 479 -9.25 -2.00 3.64
CA GLN A 479 -10.13 -1.09 4.37
C GLN A 479 -9.62 0.33 4.44
N TRP A 480 -8.30 0.51 4.56
CA TRP A 480 -7.70 1.83 4.49
C TRP A 480 -7.97 2.46 3.11
N LEU A 481 -7.74 1.74 2.01
CA LEU A 481 -8.10 2.20 0.67
C LEU A 481 -9.60 2.53 0.56
N ARG A 482 -10.47 1.72 1.17
CA ARG A 482 -11.92 2.03 1.24
C ARG A 482 -12.20 3.31 2.01
N THR A 483 -11.44 3.59 3.07
CA THR A 483 -11.56 4.81 3.88
C THR A 483 -11.21 6.05 3.07
N LEU A 484 -10.21 5.98 2.20
CA LEU A 484 -9.78 7.07 1.34
C LEU A 484 -10.73 7.32 0.14
N LYS A 485 -11.47 6.31 -0.30
CA LYS A 485 -12.30 6.38 -1.52
C LYS A 485 -13.27 7.58 -1.59
N PRO A 486 -13.95 8.05 -0.52
CA PRO A 486 -14.82 9.23 -0.58
C PRO A 486 -14.12 10.52 -1.00
N LEU A 487 -12.79 10.63 -0.81
CA LEU A 487 -11.99 11.77 -1.24
C LEU A 487 -11.92 11.92 -2.78
N CYS A 488 -12.21 10.85 -3.52
CA CYS A 488 -12.31 10.86 -4.98
C CYS A 488 -13.65 11.48 -5.48
N ASN A 489 -14.63 11.73 -4.61
CA ASN A 489 -15.94 12.21 -4.99
C ASN A 489 -15.96 13.75 -5.06
N GLU A 490 -16.38 14.29 -6.18
CA GLU A 490 -16.63 15.74 -6.31
C GLU A 490 -17.79 16.18 -5.42
N LYS A 491 -17.71 17.41 -4.88
CA LYS A 491 -18.71 18.00 -4.01
C LYS A 491 -19.60 18.97 -4.80
N GLY A 492 -20.90 18.75 -4.71
CA GLY A 492 -21.91 19.55 -5.43
C GLY A 492 -22.62 20.58 -4.55
N GLU A 493 -23.82 21.00 -5.02
CA GLU A 493 -24.69 21.88 -4.25
C GLU A 493 -24.97 21.32 -2.84
N GLY A 494 -25.09 22.22 -1.85
CA GLY A 494 -25.30 21.86 -0.45
C GLY A 494 -24.02 21.72 0.36
N TYR A 495 -22.88 21.52 -0.26
CA TYR A 495 -21.58 21.61 0.41
C TYR A 495 -21.11 23.07 0.56
N PRO A 496 -20.20 23.38 1.50
CA PRO A 496 -19.57 24.70 1.60
C PRO A 496 -18.97 25.17 0.27
N TRP A 497 -18.98 26.46 0.00
CA TRP A 497 -18.56 27.01 -1.27
C TRP A 497 -17.14 26.62 -1.69
N PHE A 498 -16.19 26.61 -0.76
CA PHE A 498 -14.79 26.25 -1.02
C PHE A 498 -14.63 24.81 -1.50
N MET A 499 -15.49 23.87 -1.07
CA MET A 499 -15.41 22.45 -1.43
C MET A 499 -15.87 22.15 -2.86
N ARG A 500 -16.59 23.07 -3.52
CA ARG A 500 -17.18 22.85 -4.83
C ARG A 500 -16.27 23.21 -6.00
N SER A 501 -15.04 23.65 -5.71
CA SER A 501 -14.06 24.00 -6.73
C SER A 501 -13.26 22.80 -7.19
N GLN A 502 -12.80 22.81 -8.45
CA GLN A 502 -11.87 21.81 -8.99
C GLN A 502 -10.58 21.74 -8.17
N LEU A 503 -10.07 22.88 -7.68
CA LEU A 503 -8.87 22.90 -6.84
C LEU A 503 -9.07 22.21 -5.50
N TRP A 504 -10.29 22.28 -4.92
CA TRP A 504 -10.58 21.50 -3.71
C TRP A 504 -10.59 19.99 -4.00
N SER A 505 -11.13 19.59 -5.17
CA SER A 505 -11.02 18.18 -5.59
C SER A 505 -9.57 17.74 -5.68
N ARG A 506 -8.67 18.53 -6.28
CA ARG A 506 -7.21 18.23 -6.29
C ARG A 506 -6.62 18.16 -4.89
N ARG A 507 -7.03 19.05 -3.98
CA ARG A 507 -6.59 18.99 -2.58
C ARG A 507 -7.04 17.67 -1.92
N CYS A 508 -8.26 17.20 -2.16
CA CYS A 508 -8.72 15.90 -1.69
C CYS A 508 -7.89 14.74 -2.29
N LEU A 509 -7.50 14.85 -3.57
CA LEU A 509 -6.58 13.88 -4.19
C LEU A 509 -5.20 13.90 -3.52
N GLN A 510 -4.71 15.06 -3.11
CA GLN A 510 -3.45 15.16 -2.34
C GLN A 510 -3.57 14.47 -0.97
N THR A 511 -4.69 14.64 -0.27
CA THR A 511 -4.97 13.92 0.99
C THR A 511 -4.95 12.41 0.78
N PHE A 512 -5.64 11.93 -0.27
CA PHE A 512 -5.60 10.51 -0.63
C PHE A 512 -4.18 10.05 -0.90
N ALA A 513 -3.43 10.77 -1.75
CA ALA A 513 -2.08 10.39 -2.18
C ALA A 513 -1.08 10.41 -1.02
N GLY A 514 -1.16 11.38 -0.10
CA GLY A 514 -0.34 11.44 1.10
C GLY A 514 -0.60 10.24 2.03
N SER A 515 -1.87 10.00 2.37
CA SER A 515 -2.24 8.84 3.20
C SER A 515 -1.99 7.50 2.49
N TYR A 516 -2.07 7.46 1.16
CA TYR A 516 -1.69 6.28 0.37
C TYR A 516 -0.17 6.03 0.40
N ALA A 517 0.65 7.09 0.34
CA ALA A 517 2.10 6.95 0.52
C ALA A 517 2.43 6.37 1.91
N GLU A 518 1.74 6.82 2.97
CA GLU A 518 1.85 6.24 4.32
C GLU A 518 1.43 4.77 4.36
N LEU A 519 0.31 4.40 3.72
CA LEU A 519 -0.13 3.01 3.63
C LEU A 519 0.91 2.14 2.93
N LYS A 520 1.48 2.59 1.82
CA LYS A 520 2.56 1.88 1.11
C LYS A 520 3.82 1.80 1.94
N HIS A 521 4.21 2.88 2.59
CA HIS A 521 5.31 2.92 3.53
C HIS A 521 5.10 1.91 4.68
N ASP A 522 3.95 1.91 5.34
CA ASP A 522 3.63 1.01 6.45
C ASP A 522 3.63 -0.46 6.06
N THR A 523 3.39 -0.76 4.83
CA THR A 523 3.36 -2.11 4.29
C THR A 523 4.60 -2.50 3.50
N ILE A 524 5.49 -1.54 3.23
CA ILE A 524 6.83 -1.74 2.65
C ILE A 524 7.89 -1.93 3.71
N LEU A 525 7.69 -1.29 4.87
CA LEU A 525 8.54 -1.42 6.05
C LEU A 525 9.43 -0.19 6.37
N TYR A 526 8.97 0.76 6.93
CA TYR A 526 9.13 1.88 7.88
C TYR A 526 10.49 2.42 8.33
N SER A 527 10.56 3.73 8.67
CA SER A 527 11.62 4.29 9.49
C SER A 527 11.32 5.60 10.22
N LYS A 528 12.23 6.14 10.89
CA LYS A 528 12.36 7.05 12.02
C LYS A 528 13.26 8.24 11.69
N GLN A 529 13.31 9.39 12.34
CA GLN A 529 13.45 10.05 13.64
C GLN A 529 13.62 11.56 13.49
N VAL A 530 13.70 12.49 14.38
CA VAL A 530 13.91 13.02 15.71
C VAL A 530 13.93 14.57 15.82
N MET A 531 13.23 15.26 16.73
CA MET A 531 13.39 16.40 17.70
C MET A 531 12.99 17.85 17.30
N ALA A 532 12.59 18.80 18.10
CA ALA A 532 12.49 19.40 19.42
C ALA A 532 11.57 20.62 19.57
N GLU A 533 11.20 20.99 20.81
CA GLU A 533 10.26 22.00 21.28
C GLU A 533 10.64 23.48 21.15
N MET A 534 9.62 24.39 21.24
CA MET A 534 9.76 25.76 21.76
C MET A 534 8.44 26.33 22.32
N GLY A 535 8.48 27.17 23.34
CA GLY A 535 7.36 27.71 24.09
C GLY A 535 7.10 29.23 24.01
N GLY A 536 5.98 29.66 24.27
CA GLY A 536 5.06 30.56 24.95
C GLY A 536 5.18 32.07 24.95
N GLY A 537 4.02 32.74 24.80
CA GLY A 537 3.75 34.15 25.12
C GLY A 537 2.24 34.42 25.15
N GLU A 538 1.79 35.42 25.99
CA GLU A 538 0.37 35.76 26.13
C GLU A 538 -0.18 36.53 24.93
N LEU A 539 -1.40 36.19 24.47
CA LEU A 539 -2.07 36.70 23.28
C LEU A 539 -3.53 37.18 23.58
N PRO A 540 -4.14 37.98 22.69
CA PRO A 540 -5.49 38.49 22.86
C PRO A 540 -6.55 37.36 22.73
N VAL A 541 -7.68 37.53 23.44
CA VAL A 541 -8.79 36.57 23.42
C VAL A 541 -9.64 36.78 22.17
N HIS A 542 -9.62 35.81 21.25
CA HIS A 542 -10.46 35.73 20.05
C HIS A 542 -11.59 34.72 20.21
N ASP A 543 -12.62 34.77 19.35
CA ASP A 543 -13.59 33.68 19.19
C ASP A 543 -12.94 32.52 18.39
N ASP A 544 -12.36 31.57 19.11
CA ASP A 544 -11.59 30.45 18.61
C ASP A 544 -12.41 29.21 18.29
N ARG A 545 -13.75 29.36 18.14
CA ARG A 545 -14.60 28.25 17.65
C ARG A 545 -14.16 27.83 16.27
N GLY A 546 -13.78 26.56 16.13
CA GLY A 546 -13.26 25.98 14.89
C GLY A 546 -14.31 25.24 14.09
N TYR A 547 -13.86 24.49 13.08
CA TYR A 547 -14.67 23.75 12.11
C TYR A 547 -14.00 22.41 11.78
N VAL A 548 -14.80 21.38 11.47
CA VAL A 548 -14.29 20.08 11.01
C VAL A 548 -14.47 19.97 9.50
N GLU A 549 -13.50 19.43 8.79
CA GLU A 549 -13.62 19.17 7.35
C GLU A 549 -14.88 18.34 7.07
N PRO A 550 -15.80 18.80 6.21
CA PRO A 550 -17.09 18.13 6.02
C PRO A 550 -17.02 16.84 5.21
N GLU A 551 -16.27 15.86 5.75
CA GLU A 551 -16.07 14.52 5.21
C GLU A 551 -16.50 13.41 6.21
N PRO A 552 -17.79 13.39 6.64
CA PRO A 552 -18.25 12.48 7.69
C PRO A 552 -18.07 11.01 7.31
N GLU A 553 -18.05 10.66 6.02
CA GLU A 553 -17.85 9.29 5.56
C GLU A 553 -16.40 8.84 5.78
N VAL A 554 -15.42 9.71 5.58
CA VAL A 554 -14.00 9.40 5.84
C VAL A 554 -13.78 9.16 7.32
N PHE A 555 -14.23 10.08 8.19
CA PHE A 555 -14.10 9.94 9.65
C PHE A 555 -14.79 8.68 10.18
N GLY A 556 -16.01 8.37 9.70
CA GLY A 556 -16.74 7.18 10.14
C GLY A 556 -16.06 5.87 9.69
N ARG A 557 -15.52 5.84 8.48
CA ARG A 557 -14.76 4.68 7.99
C ARG A 557 -13.44 4.52 8.74
N LEU A 558 -12.78 5.60 9.08
CA LEU A 558 -11.56 5.59 9.89
C LEU A 558 -11.82 5.04 11.30
N GLY A 559 -12.93 5.47 11.93
CA GLY A 559 -13.36 4.92 13.23
C GLY A 559 -13.60 3.40 13.16
N ALA A 560 -14.26 2.93 12.09
CA ALA A 560 -14.51 1.51 11.87
C ALA A 560 -13.21 0.72 11.57
N LEU A 561 -12.30 1.28 10.80
CA LEU A 561 -10.97 0.71 10.52
C LEU A 561 -10.16 0.55 11.81
N THR A 562 -10.14 1.58 12.67
CA THR A 562 -9.46 1.56 13.97
C THR A 562 -10.04 0.46 14.89
N GLN A 563 -11.37 0.29 14.92
CA GLN A 563 -12.00 -0.80 15.66
C GLN A 563 -11.64 -2.18 15.11
N ALA A 564 -11.58 -2.33 13.79
CA ALA A 564 -11.20 -3.58 13.16
C ALA A 564 -9.74 -3.97 13.48
N THR A 565 -8.85 -2.98 13.54
CA THR A 565 -7.45 -3.17 13.96
C THR A 565 -7.38 -3.71 15.38
N SER A 566 -8.09 -3.09 16.32
CA SER A 566 -8.16 -3.52 17.72
C SER A 566 -8.72 -4.94 17.86
N GLN A 567 -9.86 -5.23 17.24
CA GLN A 567 -10.53 -6.53 17.34
C GLN A 567 -9.71 -7.67 16.73
N GLY A 568 -9.07 -7.42 15.58
CA GLY A 568 -8.23 -8.42 14.92
C GLY A 568 -7.01 -8.78 15.74
N LEU A 569 -6.23 -7.81 16.20
CA LEU A 569 -5.05 -8.05 17.04
C LEU A 569 -5.40 -8.71 18.37
N ALA A 570 -6.53 -8.33 19.00
CA ALA A 570 -7.03 -9.00 20.19
C ALA A 570 -7.37 -10.47 19.92
N THR A 571 -7.96 -10.79 18.76
CA THR A 571 -8.30 -12.16 18.35
C THR A 571 -7.04 -13.03 18.20
N TYR A 572 -5.94 -12.45 17.70
CA TYR A 572 -4.66 -13.15 17.59
C TYR A 572 -3.85 -13.17 18.90
N GLY A 573 -4.33 -12.50 19.96
CA GLY A 573 -3.61 -12.39 21.24
C GLY A 573 -2.33 -11.54 21.14
N MET A 574 -2.28 -10.59 20.21
CA MET A 574 -1.14 -9.74 19.91
C MET A 574 -1.39 -8.26 20.26
N LEU A 575 -2.46 -7.97 21.00
CA LEU A 575 -2.81 -6.62 21.44
C LEU A 575 -2.59 -6.49 22.94
N VAL A 576 -1.75 -5.56 23.37
CA VAL A 576 -1.60 -5.20 24.77
C VAL A 576 -2.70 -4.24 25.20
N GLN A 577 -3.00 -4.16 26.51
CA GLN A 577 -4.12 -3.37 27.01
C GLN A 577 -3.98 -1.87 26.72
N GLU A 578 -2.77 -1.35 26.78
CA GLU A 578 -2.47 0.06 26.49
C GLU A 578 -2.83 0.43 25.05
N ASP A 579 -2.43 -0.42 24.08
CA ASP A 579 -2.78 -0.24 22.67
C ASP A 579 -4.29 -0.39 22.42
N ALA A 580 -4.95 -1.31 23.14
CA ALA A 580 -6.40 -1.47 23.06
C ALA A 580 -7.15 -0.21 23.53
N ASP A 581 -6.69 0.40 24.63
CA ASP A 581 -7.25 1.62 25.18
C ASP A 581 -7.04 2.81 24.22
N ASN A 582 -5.84 2.97 23.65
CA ASN A 582 -5.53 4.03 22.69
C ASN A 582 -6.29 3.88 21.37
N LEU A 583 -6.42 2.66 20.82
CA LEU A 583 -7.28 2.41 19.66
C LEU A 583 -8.75 2.74 19.96
N GLY A 584 -9.21 2.49 21.18
CA GLY A 584 -10.53 2.90 21.64
C GLY A 584 -10.70 4.41 21.60
N LEU A 585 -9.72 5.18 22.11
CA LEU A 585 -9.72 6.65 22.09
C LEU A 585 -9.67 7.20 20.66
N LEU A 586 -8.84 6.64 19.79
CA LEU A 586 -8.71 7.07 18.39
C LEU A 586 -10.01 6.82 17.61
N SER A 587 -10.63 5.66 17.81
CA SER A 587 -11.92 5.35 17.20
C SER A 587 -13.03 6.29 17.68
N ASP A 588 -13.11 6.58 18.99
CA ASP A 588 -14.07 7.52 19.55
C ASP A 588 -13.87 8.94 18.98
N LEU A 589 -12.63 9.41 18.90
CA LEU A 589 -12.30 10.69 18.29
C LEU A 589 -12.79 10.77 16.83
N ALA A 590 -12.54 9.74 16.02
CA ALA A 590 -12.98 9.69 14.64
C ALA A 590 -14.52 9.75 14.50
N TYR A 591 -15.26 9.01 15.33
CA TYR A 591 -16.73 9.05 15.33
C TYR A 591 -17.30 10.38 15.83
N ARG A 592 -16.66 11.02 16.79
CA ARG A 592 -17.06 12.36 17.25
C ARG A 592 -16.85 13.41 16.16
N LEU A 593 -15.75 13.35 15.41
CA LEU A 593 -15.51 14.21 14.25
C LEU A 593 -16.51 13.93 13.13
N GLN A 594 -16.88 12.66 12.88
CA GLN A 594 -17.95 12.30 11.96
C GLN A 594 -19.26 13.00 12.31
N GLU A 595 -19.65 12.98 13.59
CA GLU A 595 -20.91 13.60 14.03
C GLU A 595 -20.88 15.13 13.91
N ILE A 596 -19.73 15.77 14.20
CA ILE A 596 -19.57 17.22 14.02
C ILE A 596 -19.67 17.58 12.51
N ALA A 597 -18.92 16.90 11.66
CA ALA A 597 -18.95 17.11 10.20
C ALA A 597 -20.37 16.90 9.62
N ARG A 598 -21.11 15.90 10.15
CA ARG A 598 -22.51 15.68 9.78
C ARG A 598 -23.41 16.84 10.19
N LYS A 599 -23.25 17.40 11.40
CA LYS A 599 -23.98 18.56 11.89
C LYS A 599 -23.72 19.78 11.01
N GLU A 600 -22.46 20.05 10.70
CA GLU A 600 -22.05 21.18 9.87
C GLU A 600 -22.66 21.08 8.47
N LEU A 601 -22.66 19.88 7.83
CA LEU A 601 -23.34 19.67 6.55
C LEU A 601 -24.86 19.81 6.62
N ASN A 602 -25.47 19.53 7.77
CA ASN A 602 -26.90 19.70 7.99
C ASN A 602 -27.29 21.12 8.45
N ALA A 603 -26.35 22.06 8.44
CA ALA A 603 -26.52 23.42 9.00
C ALA A 603 -26.96 23.41 10.48
N GLU A 604 -26.56 22.39 11.24
CA GLU A 604 -26.74 22.30 12.69
C GLU A 604 -25.49 22.87 13.39
N THR A 605 -25.68 23.63 14.46
CA THR A 605 -24.54 24.17 15.22
C THR A 605 -23.96 23.12 16.16
N PRO A 606 -22.64 22.87 16.15
CA PRO A 606 -21.96 22.04 17.16
C PRO A 606 -22.18 22.57 18.58
N THR A 607 -22.17 21.69 19.56
CA THR A 607 -22.27 22.02 20.97
C THR A 607 -20.98 22.65 21.51
N ASP A 608 -21.04 23.26 22.69
CA ASP A 608 -19.84 23.81 23.36
C ASP A 608 -18.76 22.73 23.59
N ASP A 609 -19.16 21.49 23.98
CA ASP A 609 -18.24 20.37 24.17
C ASP A 609 -17.61 19.92 22.85
N GLU A 610 -18.30 20.04 21.71
CA GLU A 610 -17.76 19.76 20.39
C GLU A 610 -16.82 20.87 19.91
N PHE A 611 -17.11 22.14 20.22
CA PHE A 611 -16.14 23.22 19.97
C PHE A 611 -14.89 23.09 20.84
N ASP A 612 -15.02 22.63 22.10
CA ASP A 612 -13.87 22.34 22.94
C ASP A 612 -13.03 21.17 22.41
N LEU A 613 -13.67 20.16 21.82
CA LEU A 613 -12.95 19.09 21.11
C LEU A 613 -12.13 19.64 19.95
N ILE A 614 -12.72 20.48 19.08
CA ILE A 614 -12.01 21.10 17.96
C ILE A 614 -10.85 21.97 18.46
N ARG A 615 -11.07 22.76 19.52
CA ARG A 615 -10.04 23.62 20.11
C ARG A 615 -8.85 22.84 20.66
N THR A 616 -9.10 21.67 21.28
CA THR A 616 -8.09 20.83 21.93
C THR A 616 -7.61 19.67 21.04
N PHE A 617 -7.97 19.68 19.78
CA PHE A 617 -7.68 18.58 18.84
C PHE A 617 -6.18 18.30 18.72
N GLY A 618 -5.34 19.34 18.68
CA GLY A 618 -3.87 19.20 18.62
C GLY A 618 -3.33 18.32 19.74
N GLY A 619 -3.68 18.63 21.00
CA GLY A 619 -3.23 17.84 22.15
C GLY A 619 -3.80 16.41 22.19
N GLN A 620 -4.92 16.14 21.50
CA GLN A 620 -5.45 14.77 21.39
C GLN A 620 -4.63 13.93 20.40
N ILE A 621 -4.26 14.49 19.25
CA ILE A 621 -3.42 13.77 18.29
C ILE A 621 -1.93 13.74 18.68
N GLU A 622 -1.43 14.76 19.41
CA GLU A 622 -0.11 14.76 20.04
C GLU A 622 0.04 13.59 21.02
N HIS A 623 -1.02 13.26 21.79
CA HIS A 623 -1.01 12.10 22.68
C HIS A 623 -0.68 10.81 21.93
N PHE A 624 -1.29 10.55 20.77
CA PHE A 624 -1.00 9.34 19.99
C PHE A 624 0.43 9.33 19.47
N TRP A 625 0.94 10.47 19.00
CA TRP A 625 2.33 10.61 18.57
C TRP A 625 3.30 10.30 19.72
N GLN A 626 3.05 10.83 20.93
CA GLN A 626 3.86 10.55 22.13
C GLN A 626 3.79 9.07 22.53
N GLU A 627 2.60 8.45 22.50
CA GLU A 627 2.42 7.04 22.84
C GLU A 627 3.20 6.11 21.88
N VAL A 628 3.24 6.42 20.60
CA VAL A 628 3.98 5.67 19.59
C VAL A 628 5.50 5.72 19.85
N TYR A 629 6.03 6.89 20.15
CA TYR A 629 7.48 7.11 20.16
C TYR A 629 8.14 7.10 21.54
N LYS A 630 7.39 7.14 22.64
CA LYS A 630 7.93 7.15 24.02
C LYS A 630 8.87 6.00 24.37
N ASN A 631 8.75 4.85 23.70
CA ASN A 631 9.60 3.68 23.92
C ASN A 631 10.69 3.53 22.84
N GLU A 632 10.69 4.37 21.85
CA GLU A 632 11.64 4.35 20.73
C GLU A 632 12.68 5.46 20.84
N ALA A 633 12.34 6.55 21.52
CA ALA A 633 13.25 7.66 21.76
C ALA A 633 14.35 7.31 22.75
N ASP A 634 15.58 7.77 22.49
CA ASP A 634 16.73 7.57 23.36
C ASP A 634 16.63 8.35 24.68
N ASN A 635 15.73 9.33 24.75
CA ASN A 635 15.55 10.22 25.88
C ASN A 635 14.07 10.35 26.28
N GLU A 636 13.83 10.67 27.56
CA GLU A 636 12.49 10.97 28.08
C GLU A 636 11.84 12.21 27.40
N TYR A 637 12.65 13.10 26.84
CA TYR A 637 12.22 14.27 26.07
C TYR A 637 12.68 14.13 24.64
N PHE A 638 11.74 13.96 23.71
CA PHE A 638 11.97 13.85 22.27
C PHE A 638 11.03 14.82 21.51
N THR A 639 11.25 15.03 20.25
CA THR A 639 10.58 16.11 19.51
C THR A 639 10.28 15.73 18.07
N THR A 640 9.45 16.54 17.40
CA THR A 640 8.93 16.31 16.06
C THR A 640 10.00 16.22 14.98
N ARG A 641 11.16 16.87 15.15
CA ARG A 641 12.30 16.66 14.24
C ARG A 641 12.96 15.30 14.39
N GLU A 642 12.72 14.63 15.49
CA GLU A 642 13.16 13.25 15.72
C GLU A 642 12.25 12.26 15.04
N PHE A 643 10.97 12.57 14.90
CA PHE A 643 9.95 11.74 14.32
C PHE A 643 9.03 12.57 13.44
N PRO A 644 9.54 13.08 12.30
CA PRO A 644 8.74 13.91 11.40
C PRO A 644 7.80 13.08 10.54
N ALA A 645 6.69 13.68 10.10
CA ALA A 645 5.71 13.08 9.20
C ALA A 645 6.25 12.75 7.79
N ALA A 646 7.47 13.15 7.45
CA ALA A 646 8.09 12.93 6.15
C ALA A 646 8.57 11.48 6.00
N ILE A 647 7.96 10.74 5.05
CA ILE A 647 8.23 9.34 4.71
C ILE A 647 8.31 9.14 3.20
N VAL A 648 8.93 8.03 2.75
CA VAL A 648 9.00 7.66 1.33
C VAL A 648 8.77 6.16 1.13
N ALA A 649 8.14 5.79 0.01
CA ALA A 649 7.90 4.41 -0.34
C ALA A 649 8.04 4.18 -1.86
N ASP A 650 8.78 3.15 -2.25
CA ASP A 650 8.81 2.67 -3.63
C ASP A 650 7.58 1.80 -3.93
N VAL A 651 6.90 2.07 -5.04
CA VAL A 651 5.61 1.45 -5.35
C VAL A 651 5.57 0.69 -6.68
N ALA A 652 6.51 0.94 -7.57
CA ALA A 652 6.60 0.24 -8.86
C ALA A 652 8.04 0.21 -9.37
N THR A 653 8.38 -0.82 -10.14
CA THR A 653 9.72 -1.00 -10.72
C THR A 653 9.65 -1.04 -12.24
N ASP A 654 10.44 -0.19 -12.90
CA ASP A 654 10.80 -0.28 -14.30
C ASP A 654 12.06 -1.16 -14.42
N PRO A 655 11.98 -2.32 -15.09
CA PRO A 655 13.13 -3.22 -15.22
C PRO A 655 14.31 -2.62 -16.01
N ASN A 656 14.11 -1.47 -16.68
CA ASN A 656 15.20 -0.74 -17.35
C ASN A 656 16.08 0.08 -16.39
N GLY A 657 15.79 0.08 -15.09
CA GLY A 657 16.69 0.58 -14.06
C GLY A 657 16.17 1.72 -13.20
N SER A 658 14.83 1.90 -13.08
CA SER A 658 14.24 2.87 -12.17
C SER A 658 13.09 2.29 -11.33
N CYS A 659 12.77 2.95 -10.22
CA CYS A 659 11.57 2.70 -9.43
C CYS A 659 10.78 3.99 -9.23
N LEU A 660 9.48 3.86 -9.02
CA LEU A 660 8.60 4.97 -8.66
C LEU A 660 8.57 5.12 -7.15
N GLU A 661 8.97 6.29 -6.68
CA GLU A 661 8.89 6.68 -5.26
C GLU A 661 7.71 7.62 -5.04
N LEU A 662 6.97 7.38 -3.97
CA LEU A 662 5.95 8.28 -3.43
C LEU A 662 6.38 8.74 -2.05
N GLY A 663 6.24 10.04 -1.74
CA GLY A 663 6.63 10.54 -0.43
C GLY A 663 5.73 11.65 0.09
N THR A 664 5.73 11.79 1.43
CA THR A 664 5.25 12.97 2.15
C THR A 664 6.44 13.80 2.60
N GLY A 665 6.25 15.09 2.85
CA GLY A 665 7.28 15.99 3.37
C GLY A 665 6.80 16.69 4.66
N SER A 666 7.47 17.79 5.03
CA SER A 666 7.01 18.64 6.14
C SER A 666 5.56 19.10 5.94
N VAL A 667 4.83 19.24 7.03
CA VAL A 667 3.39 19.50 7.01
C VAL A 667 3.10 20.90 6.44
N SER A 668 2.12 20.96 5.54
CA SER A 668 1.66 22.20 4.92
C SER A 668 0.49 22.79 5.69
N LYS A 669 0.37 24.12 5.73
CA LYS A 669 -0.71 24.82 6.42
C LYS A 669 -1.84 25.19 5.46
N LEU A 670 -3.03 24.67 5.71
CA LEU A 670 -4.26 25.03 4.99
C LEU A 670 -4.85 26.31 5.59
N TYR A 671 -5.27 27.23 4.74
CA TYR A 671 -6.09 28.41 5.04
C TYR A 671 -7.41 28.28 4.29
N VAL A 672 -8.54 28.36 4.98
CA VAL A 672 -9.87 28.11 4.39
C VAL A 672 -10.95 29.00 4.95
N LEU A 673 -11.84 29.49 4.09
CA LEU A 673 -13.01 30.29 4.45
C LEU A 673 -14.23 29.40 4.67
N VAL A 674 -14.66 29.27 5.92
CA VAL A 674 -15.81 28.43 6.30
C VAL A 674 -17.03 29.28 6.63
N PRO A 675 -18.25 28.81 6.30
CA PRO A 675 -19.49 29.51 6.70
C PRO A 675 -19.81 29.20 8.16
N MET A 676 -19.89 30.25 8.99
CA MET A 676 -20.27 30.15 10.41
C MET A 676 -21.10 31.38 10.81
N ASP A 677 -22.22 31.17 11.50
CA ASP A 677 -23.11 32.25 12.02
C ASP A 677 -23.55 33.26 10.94
N GLY A 678 -23.64 32.85 9.66
CA GLY A 678 -24.08 33.69 8.54
C GLY A 678 -22.99 34.59 7.93
N VAL A 679 -21.74 34.44 8.34
CA VAL A 679 -20.53 35.08 7.79
C VAL A 679 -19.50 34.04 7.40
N LEU A 680 -18.47 34.46 6.64
CA LEU A 680 -17.28 33.63 6.45
C LEU A 680 -16.26 33.88 7.56
N ARG A 681 -15.59 32.83 7.98
CA ARG A 681 -14.43 32.90 8.87
C ARG A 681 -13.23 32.21 8.27
N LEU A 682 -12.08 32.84 8.38
CA LEU A 682 -10.81 32.23 7.98
C LEU A 682 -10.32 31.33 9.12
N MET A 683 -10.05 30.07 8.79
CA MET A 683 -9.51 29.07 9.73
C MET A 683 -8.28 28.39 9.14
N THR A 684 -7.49 27.74 9.98
CA THR A 684 -6.30 27.05 9.53
C THR A 684 -6.24 25.63 10.07
N GLY A 685 -5.66 24.73 9.25
CA GLY A 685 -5.44 23.32 9.56
C GLY A 685 -4.15 22.81 8.97
N ALA A 686 -3.85 21.55 9.20
CA ALA A 686 -2.67 20.86 8.72
C ALA A 686 -3.04 19.92 7.55
N VAL A 687 -2.23 19.87 6.49
CA VAL A 687 -2.41 19.00 5.34
C VAL A 687 -1.07 18.41 4.87
N TYR A 688 -1.13 17.26 4.18
CA TYR A 688 0.06 16.66 3.56
C TYR A 688 0.73 17.63 2.57
N SER A 689 2.03 17.45 2.38
CA SER A 689 2.72 17.71 1.13
C SER A 689 2.96 16.36 0.44
N PHE A 690 2.87 16.30 -0.89
CA PHE A 690 2.97 15.03 -1.62
C PHE A 690 3.95 15.14 -2.78
N TYR A 691 4.76 14.08 -2.93
CA TYR A 691 5.83 13.96 -3.92
C TYR A 691 5.71 12.63 -4.67
N GLN A 692 6.02 12.67 -5.96
CA GLN A 692 6.10 11.48 -6.80
C GLN A 692 7.20 11.66 -7.84
N PHE A 693 8.14 10.72 -7.93
CA PHE A 693 9.28 10.82 -8.85
C PHE A 693 9.88 9.44 -9.13
N ALA A 694 10.66 9.37 -10.23
CA ALA A 694 11.44 8.18 -10.55
C ALA A 694 12.84 8.26 -9.92
N GLN A 695 13.29 7.16 -9.31
CA GLN A 695 14.60 7.00 -8.67
C GLN A 695 15.37 5.85 -9.34
N PRO A 696 16.70 5.88 -9.45
CA PRO A 696 17.48 4.74 -9.94
C PRO A 696 17.25 3.49 -9.07
N LEU A 697 17.09 2.32 -9.69
CA LEU A 697 16.70 1.08 -9.03
C LEU A 697 17.66 0.66 -7.91
N ASN A 698 18.95 0.89 -8.09
CA ASN A 698 19.99 0.60 -7.10
C ASN A 698 20.12 1.67 -6.00
N GLU A 699 19.33 2.74 -6.06
CA GLU A 699 19.32 3.87 -5.14
C GLU A 699 17.95 4.09 -4.52
N ARG A 700 17.19 2.99 -4.27
CA ARG A 700 15.93 3.05 -3.52
C ARG A 700 16.13 3.79 -2.22
N LEU A 701 15.25 4.74 -1.94
CA LEU A 701 15.41 5.64 -0.80
C LEU A 701 15.02 4.97 0.53
N THR A 702 15.76 5.33 1.56
CA THR A 702 15.31 5.24 2.95
C THR A 702 14.72 6.58 3.36
N ASP A 703 13.93 6.63 4.44
CA ASP A 703 13.40 7.92 4.92
C ASP A 703 14.53 8.86 5.35
N THR A 704 15.63 8.34 5.89
CA THR A 704 16.82 9.13 6.20
C THR A 704 17.37 9.82 4.94
N GLU A 705 17.48 9.10 3.83
CA GLU A 705 17.92 9.66 2.54
C GLU A 705 16.90 10.65 1.98
N TRP A 706 15.60 10.33 2.09
CA TRP A 706 14.49 11.19 1.66
C TRP A 706 14.45 12.52 2.43
N ARG A 707 14.53 12.47 3.75
CA ARG A 707 14.57 13.66 4.61
C ARG A 707 15.76 14.58 4.32
N ARG A 708 16.91 14.02 3.92
CA ARG A 708 18.05 14.81 3.40
C ARG A 708 17.72 15.49 2.08
N MET A 709 17.03 14.82 1.16
CA MET A 709 16.59 15.42 -0.11
C MET A 709 15.59 16.55 0.10
N LEU A 710 14.76 16.48 1.13
CA LEU A 710 13.83 17.54 1.53
C LEU A 710 14.50 18.68 2.34
N GLY A 711 15.75 18.49 2.78
CA GLY A 711 16.45 19.45 3.63
C GLY A 711 15.94 19.49 5.09
N ILE A 712 15.18 18.48 5.53
CA ILE A 712 14.68 18.33 6.90
C ILE A 712 15.84 17.95 7.83
N GLU A 713 16.66 16.98 7.41
CA GLU A 713 17.88 16.63 8.13
C GLU A 713 19.04 17.58 7.79
N LEU A 714 19.81 17.91 8.82
CA LEU A 714 21.05 18.67 8.62
C LEU A 714 22.09 17.82 7.89
N GLY A 715 22.82 18.42 6.97
CA GLY A 715 24.00 17.80 6.38
C GLY A 715 25.05 17.43 7.42
N GLU A 716 26.02 16.58 7.07
CA GLU A 716 27.11 16.16 7.98
C GLU A 716 27.91 17.32 8.57
N ASP A 717 27.91 18.48 7.92
CA ASP A 717 28.56 19.73 8.38
C ASP A 717 27.63 20.64 9.21
N GLY A 718 26.39 20.20 9.49
CA GLY A 718 25.38 20.94 10.23
C GLY A 718 24.70 22.06 9.42
N SER A 719 24.83 22.07 8.11
CA SER A 719 24.15 23.02 7.22
C SER A 719 22.78 22.51 6.79
N TYR A 720 21.82 23.43 6.63
CA TYR A 720 20.57 23.15 5.94
C TYR A 720 20.84 23.07 4.43
N THR A 721 20.25 22.06 3.79
CA THR A 721 20.23 21.95 2.33
C THR A 721 18.91 22.51 1.79
N GLU A 722 18.94 23.13 0.62
CA GLU A 722 17.69 23.43 -0.10
C GLU A 722 17.07 22.10 -0.58
N PRO A 723 15.74 21.93 -0.54
CA PRO A 723 15.09 20.75 -1.10
C PRO A 723 15.52 20.51 -2.54
N ALA A 724 15.83 19.26 -2.83
CA ALA A 724 16.28 18.83 -4.16
C ALA A 724 15.10 18.53 -5.11
N ILE A 725 13.86 18.53 -4.59
CA ILE A 725 12.65 18.14 -5.33
C ILE A 725 11.47 19.01 -4.90
N ASP A 726 10.58 19.30 -5.84
CA ASP A 726 9.33 20.02 -5.60
C ASP A 726 8.15 19.04 -5.47
N PRO A 727 7.06 19.40 -4.73
CA PRO A 727 5.81 18.66 -4.75
C PRO A 727 5.26 18.49 -6.16
N VAL A 728 4.41 17.48 -6.37
CA VAL A 728 3.83 17.15 -7.68
C VAL A 728 3.15 18.36 -8.32
N TRP A 729 3.26 18.48 -9.62
CA TRP A 729 2.86 19.66 -10.40
C TRP A 729 1.38 20.03 -10.23
N TRP A 730 0.48 19.07 -10.10
CA TRP A 730 -0.97 19.33 -10.01
C TRP A 730 -1.42 19.87 -8.64
N THR A 731 -0.55 19.90 -7.62
CA THR A 731 -0.80 20.55 -6.33
C THR A 731 -0.39 22.02 -6.30
N GLN A 732 0.42 22.46 -7.27
CA GLN A 732 0.96 23.82 -7.30
C GLN A 732 -0.12 24.89 -7.55
N ASP A 733 -1.24 24.57 -8.18
CA ASP A 733 -2.31 25.51 -8.47
C ASP A 733 -3.07 26.01 -7.22
N PHE A 734 -3.02 25.26 -6.10
CA PHE A 734 -3.61 25.67 -4.81
C PHE A 734 -2.60 25.85 -3.69
N SER A 735 -1.32 25.65 -3.99
CA SER A 735 -0.23 25.75 -3.03
C SER A 735 0.65 26.96 -3.28
N LEU A 736 0.98 27.68 -2.22
CA LEU A 736 1.89 28.82 -2.23
C LEU A 736 3.14 28.45 -1.43
N SER A 737 4.31 28.92 -1.87
CA SER A 737 5.58 28.74 -1.16
C SER A 737 6.10 30.10 -0.70
N TRP A 738 6.56 30.17 0.55
CA TRP A 738 7.26 31.35 1.05
C TRP A 738 8.58 31.66 0.29
N ARG A 739 9.14 30.64 -0.41
CA ARG A 739 10.36 30.80 -1.24
C ARG A 739 10.10 31.53 -2.55
N THR A 740 8.86 31.55 -3.03
CA THR A 740 8.48 32.20 -4.29
C THR A 740 7.76 33.53 -4.09
N MET A 741 7.48 33.92 -2.86
CA MET A 741 6.90 35.21 -2.46
C MET A 741 7.97 36.17 -2.03
#